data_cf9ddbfbaec14b0aeed377563860aa8f
#
_entry.id   cf9ddbfbaec14b0aeed377563860aa8f
#
_cell.length_a   1.000
_cell.length_b   1.000
_cell.length_c   1.000
_cell.angle_alpha   90.00
_cell.angle_beta   90.00
_cell.angle_gamma   90.00
#
_symmetry.space_group_name_H-M   'P 1'
#
loop_
_entity.id
_entity.type
_entity.pdbx_description
1 polymer ?
#
loop_
_entity_poly.entity_id
_entity_poly.type
_entity_poly.pdbx_seq_one_letter_code
_entity_poly.pdbx_strand_id
1 'polypeptide(L)'
;MNRQVKKTLKISGITLGTVLLVLLVAIAFVINFIVTPKKLTPVVLDAANQTLNAHLDMESVELTFFSTFPQFGLKVKNGSLVSKALNDSSWCKTDSLLSFKECVLTVNPIAYLTENRIVVHNLSLEEVAVYAYRNKTGKANWEVTRASVDTIPADTASTDFNSEIDIRNIELKHANLVFDDRNTDIYSRIDDANLKLRLSLTKGISTLGLKFDNKNILFWQQGELLVNKIATSLRTDIMVDRQTAVWKLKDTELDVNGIRLDVNGAFRRDTVAKTIGMDLEYGLHAPSMETVLRMIPKSYVKDSKVSAKGEVTVSGRVRGVYGDKKLPAVSLKIGIKEASAQYKGLPYGIDEVTADFDAYVDLMRHQPSYLNLKIFHFKGAHTEVLADAKVDDLLDDPLITFHTKSTVDLDALAKTFPLQESVTITGKLDADMGMKCRLSALKKQDIGRMKLGGKLELKDFELKDTANDFDFLGNATFRFRDNETLQAQMDVRKLVLRSRFLSSDIERLVANVSSTNPQDTNRIVSLQCDMEVSKLRASMGDSIKLYSARAKAQAALGPQEMDVTKPAIDFSLRADSLFFSAAGTRMAMNVAGIKMKADKLNDSLWMPKGIVGFNRLRFRTPEFGLPIRMSKTAVTVDGPKITLKNASVRIGRSNMTATGDMMGVYRAMTKGEKLTAHLSLTSDLIDCNQLINSLSFPEDTTEVLTDSVPSEMKLFVIPRNIDFELQTDLKKVIFEKMLFENVHGAIDIKNQAIHLEDLSMRALDADMKAVMVYKAGSPRGGYAGFDFKIRNINIAKLVDFVPALDTIVPMLRSFKGRVMFDVAADARLDSAMNIRIPTLRSAIHIKGDSLVLMDGETFAEISKMLMFKNKKENVFDSISVNVTVHDGNVTVYPFLVEIDRYKAAVGGEQGLDMNFNYHISILKSPLPFKAGVNISGNLDKMKFRIGKAKYKDAVTPAAVHRVDSTRMNMGNEIVNRFRRVVLGRQPR
;
A
#
# COMPACT_ATOMS: atom_id res chain seq x y z
N MET A 1 -39.07 48.79 -85.47
CA MET A 1 -38.88 47.35 -85.60
C MET A 1 -40.09 46.69 -86.26
N ASN A 2 -39.85 46.18 -87.44
CA ASN A 2 -40.84 45.77 -88.41
C ASN A 2 -41.85 44.71 -87.91
N ARG A 3 -43.15 44.85 -88.20
CA ARG A 3 -44.23 43.94 -87.79
C ARG A 3 -44.00 42.45 -88.17
N GLN A 4 -43.16 42.20 -89.23
CA GLN A 4 -42.76 40.87 -89.61
C GLN A 4 -41.79 40.24 -88.64
N VAL A 5 -40.81 40.94 -88.09
CA VAL A 5 -39.84 40.40 -87.10
C VAL A 5 -40.51 39.98 -85.79
N LYS A 6 -41.58 40.69 -85.34
CA LYS A 6 -42.38 40.29 -84.18
C LYS A 6 -43.17 39.02 -84.37
N LYS A 7 -43.64 38.77 -85.65
CA LYS A 7 -44.35 37.49 -85.95
C LYS A 7 -43.45 36.28 -86.01
N THR A 8 -42.27 36.43 -86.61
CA THR A 8 -41.24 35.38 -86.67
C THR A 8 -40.73 35.04 -85.29
N LEU A 9 -40.44 36.02 -84.45
CA LEU A 9 -40.04 35.77 -83.02
C LEU A 9 -41.15 35.10 -82.22
N LYS A 10 -42.47 35.39 -82.46
CA LYS A 10 -43.52 34.66 -81.73
C LYS A 10 -43.67 33.24 -82.26
N ILE A 11 -43.57 32.99 -83.60
CA ILE A 11 -43.62 31.61 -84.12
C ILE A 11 -42.44 30.83 -83.73
N SER A 12 -41.21 31.35 -83.73
CA SER A 12 -39.97 30.63 -83.19
C SER A 12 -40.10 30.34 -81.72
N GLY A 13 -40.69 31.26 -80.92
CA GLY A 13 -40.91 31.04 -79.52
C GLY A 13 -41.94 29.92 -79.22
N ILE A 14 -43.01 29.85 -80.01
CA ILE A 14 -44.03 28.80 -79.89
C ILE A 14 -43.48 27.45 -80.35
N THR A 15 -42.72 27.37 -81.48
CA THR A 15 -42.10 26.17 -81.98
C THR A 15 -41.01 25.63 -80.94
N LEU A 16 -40.22 26.54 -80.41
CA LEU A 16 -39.25 26.16 -79.39
C LEU A 16 -39.96 25.66 -78.16
N GLY A 17 -41.00 26.27 -77.66
CA GLY A 17 -41.84 25.83 -76.56
C GLY A 17 -42.53 24.50 -76.80
N THR A 18 -43.03 24.24 -78.03
CA THR A 18 -43.60 22.87 -78.32
C THR A 18 -42.56 21.79 -78.41
N VAL A 19 -41.34 22.05 -78.93
CA VAL A 19 -40.30 21.09 -79.00
C VAL A 19 -39.82 20.78 -77.58
N LEU A 20 -39.71 21.79 -76.71
CA LEU A 20 -39.34 21.63 -75.31
C LEU A 20 -40.40 20.77 -74.53
N LEU A 21 -41.68 21.05 -74.80
CA LEU A 21 -42.81 20.31 -74.21
C LEU A 21 -42.80 18.82 -74.62
N VAL A 22 -42.58 18.55 -75.92
CA VAL A 22 -42.47 17.19 -76.43
C VAL A 22 -41.29 16.44 -75.85
N LEU A 23 -40.10 17.10 -75.65
CA LEU A 23 -38.93 16.54 -75.01
C LEU A 23 -39.22 16.22 -73.55
N LEU A 24 -39.91 17.11 -72.84
CA LEU A 24 -40.29 16.93 -71.43
C LEU A 24 -41.28 15.72 -71.29
N VAL A 25 -42.25 15.60 -72.21
CA VAL A 25 -43.18 14.46 -72.22
C VAL A 25 -42.42 13.13 -72.53
N ALA A 26 -41.52 13.17 -73.51
CA ALA A 26 -40.71 11.99 -73.85
C ALA A 26 -39.81 11.58 -72.65
N ILE A 27 -39.16 12.49 -71.94
CA ILE A 27 -38.41 12.22 -70.74
C ILE A 27 -39.28 11.65 -69.61
N ALA A 28 -40.46 12.21 -69.38
CA ALA A 28 -41.42 11.68 -68.43
C ALA A 28 -41.83 10.24 -68.73
N PHE A 29 -42.02 9.92 -70.05
CA PHE A 29 -42.36 8.56 -70.51
C PHE A 29 -41.22 7.59 -70.22
N VAL A 30 -39.95 7.93 -70.50
CA VAL A 30 -38.75 7.11 -70.23
C VAL A 30 -38.65 6.82 -68.74
N ILE A 31 -38.77 7.82 -67.88
CA ILE A 31 -38.68 7.72 -66.43
C ILE A 31 -39.76 6.80 -65.84
N ASN A 32 -41.02 6.95 -66.27
CA ASN A 32 -42.13 6.22 -65.67
C ASN A 32 -42.38 4.81 -66.27
N PHE A 33 -41.92 4.52 -67.47
CA PHE A 33 -42.22 3.27 -68.16
C PHE A 33 -41.00 2.42 -68.51
N ILE A 34 -39.81 3.01 -68.74
CA ILE A 34 -38.61 2.29 -69.15
C ILE A 34 -37.67 2.02 -67.97
N VAL A 35 -37.39 3.02 -67.11
CA VAL A 35 -36.46 2.93 -65.97
C VAL A 35 -37.25 2.85 -64.66
N THR A 36 -37.87 1.71 -64.45
CA THR A 36 -38.73 1.49 -63.27
C THR A 36 -37.85 1.14 -62.03
N PRO A 37 -38.26 1.46 -60.80
CA PRO A 37 -37.55 1.09 -59.55
C PRO A 37 -37.25 -0.40 -59.44
N LYS A 38 -38.17 -1.27 -59.90
CA LYS A 38 -37.95 -2.73 -59.88
C LYS A 38 -36.77 -3.22 -60.71
N LYS A 39 -36.35 -2.48 -61.73
CA LYS A 39 -35.20 -2.81 -62.59
C LYS A 39 -33.93 -2.12 -62.10
N LEU A 40 -34.06 -0.90 -61.60
CA LEU A 40 -32.88 -0.09 -61.15
C LEU A 40 -32.34 -0.53 -59.83
N THR A 41 -33.20 -0.87 -58.88
CA THR A 41 -32.76 -1.18 -57.50
C THR A 41 -31.77 -2.37 -57.41
N PRO A 42 -32.01 -3.54 -58.06
CA PRO A 42 -31.07 -4.68 -58.00
C PRO A 42 -29.71 -4.34 -58.58
N VAL A 43 -29.67 -3.61 -59.70
CA VAL A 43 -28.39 -3.23 -60.36
C VAL A 43 -27.53 -2.33 -59.49
N VAL A 44 -28.15 -1.37 -58.78
CA VAL A 44 -27.44 -0.48 -57.87
C VAL A 44 -26.98 -1.22 -56.61
N LEU A 45 -27.81 -2.14 -56.06
CA LEU A 45 -27.47 -2.94 -54.91
C LEU A 45 -26.29 -3.88 -55.19
N ASP A 46 -26.34 -4.60 -56.32
CA ASP A 46 -25.30 -5.56 -56.68
C ASP A 46 -23.94 -4.84 -56.88
N ALA A 47 -23.93 -3.74 -57.60
CA ALA A 47 -22.73 -2.94 -57.83
C ALA A 47 -22.09 -2.42 -56.51
N ALA A 48 -22.93 -1.90 -55.60
CA ALA A 48 -22.45 -1.40 -54.29
C ALA A 48 -21.93 -2.55 -53.39
N ASN A 49 -22.66 -3.67 -53.29
CA ASN A 49 -22.30 -4.77 -52.43
C ASN A 49 -21.04 -5.55 -52.91
N GLN A 50 -20.73 -5.47 -54.22
CA GLN A 50 -19.50 -6.02 -54.77
C GLN A 50 -18.26 -5.19 -54.41
N THR A 51 -18.42 -3.88 -54.24
CA THR A 51 -17.29 -2.96 -53.96
C THR A 51 -17.03 -2.74 -52.47
N LEU A 52 -18.05 -2.90 -51.61
CA LEU A 52 -17.97 -2.62 -50.18
C LEU A 52 -17.70 -3.88 -49.34
N ASN A 53 -16.96 -3.71 -48.28
CA ASN A 53 -16.85 -4.67 -47.17
C ASN A 53 -18.00 -4.45 -46.16
N ALA A 54 -19.20 -4.31 -46.71
CA ALA A 54 -20.42 -4.07 -45.98
C ALA A 54 -21.60 -4.65 -46.80
N HIS A 55 -22.75 -4.71 -46.17
CA HIS A 55 -23.98 -5.05 -46.83
C HIS A 55 -24.85 -3.78 -46.96
N LEU A 56 -25.03 -3.30 -48.17
CA LEU A 56 -25.96 -2.22 -48.45
C LEU A 56 -27.32 -2.83 -48.82
N ASP A 57 -28.37 -2.34 -48.18
CA ASP A 57 -29.76 -2.64 -48.50
C ASP A 57 -30.55 -1.37 -48.73
N MET A 58 -31.59 -1.40 -49.55
CA MET A 58 -32.46 -0.27 -49.85
C MET A 58 -33.81 -0.74 -50.39
N GLU A 59 -34.89 0.01 -50.08
CA GLU A 59 -36.22 -0.32 -50.51
C GLU A 59 -36.44 -0.12 -52.03
N SER A 60 -36.03 1.06 -52.53
CA SER A 60 -36.19 1.37 -53.94
C SER A 60 -35.26 2.43 -54.44
N VAL A 61 -34.89 2.36 -55.69
CA VAL A 61 -34.21 3.43 -56.46
C VAL A 61 -35.13 3.94 -57.52
N GLU A 62 -35.43 5.21 -57.48
CA GLU A 62 -36.34 5.92 -58.41
C GLU A 62 -35.57 6.98 -59.21
N LEU A 63 -35.84 7.09 -60.52
CA LEU A 63 -35.32 8.17 -61.33
C LEU A 63 -36.31 9.36 -61.27
N THR A 64 -35.79 10.57 -60.93
CA THR A 64 -36.58 11.79 -60.83
C THR A 64 -36.07 12.84 -61.80
N PHE A 65 -36.99 13.59 -62.40
CA PHE A 65 -36.68 14.68 -63.34
C PHE A 65 -37.45 15.96 -63.02
N PHE A 66 -38.78 15.86 -62.84
CA PHE A 66 -39.62 17.07 -62.67
C PHE A 66 -39.32 17.78 -61.30
N SER A 67 -39.01 17.07 -60.25
CA SER A 67 -38.66 17.65 -58.97
C SER A 67 -37.20 18.18 -58.92
N THR A 68 -36.38 17.80 -59.89
CA THR A 68 -34.99 18.15 -60.00
C THR A 68 -34.62 18.96 -61.26
N PHE A 69 -35.59 19.33 -62.08
CA PHE A 69 -35.40 20.00 -63.36
C PHE A 69 -34.51 21.26 -63.27
N PRO A 70 -33.55 21.48 -64.18
CA PRO A 70 -33.26 20.69 -65.38
C PRO A 70 -32.30 19.50 -65.20
N GLN A 71 -32.11 19.01 -64.05
CA GLN A 71 -31.15 17.92 -63.67
C GLN A 71 -31.95 16.61 -63.58
N PHE A 72 -31.23 15.48 -63.79
CA PHE A 72 -31.72 14.15 -63.48
C PHE A 72 -31.40 13.77 -62.08
N GLY A 73 -32.31 13.21 -61.30
CA GLY A 73 -32.12 12.79 -59.95
C GLY A 73 -32.33 11.27 -59.81
N LEU A 74 -31.48 10.63 -59.00
CA LEU A 74 -31.69 9.29 -58.45
C LEU A 74 -32.17 9.48 -57.05
N LYS A 75 -33.30 8.92 -56.70
CA LYS A 75 -33.84 8.92 -55.35
C LYS A 75 -33.87 7.52 -54.83
N VAL A 76 -33.11 7.30 -53.72
CA VAL A 76 -32.98 6.05 -53.00
C VAL A 76 -33.79 6.17 -51.71
N LYS A 77 -34.65 5.21 -51.43
CA LYS A 77 -35.51 5.17 -50.26
C LYS A 77 -35.07 4.09 -49.30
N ASN A 78 -35.14 4.42 -48.01
CA ASN A 78 -34.87 3.52 -46.85
C ASN A 78 -33.59 2.68 -47.03
N GLY A 79 -32.46 3.30 -47.17
CA GLY A 79 -31.17 2.64 -47.33
C GLY A 79 -30.51 2.37 -45.97
N SER A 80 -29.84 1.21 -45.88
CA SER A 80 -29.04 0.84 -44.70
C SER A 80 -27.74 0.18 -45.12
N LEU A 81 -26.66 0.50 -44.42
CA LEU A 81 -25.32 -0.04 -44.61
C LEU A 81 -24.86 -0.74 -43.35
N VAL A 82 -24.70 -2.04 -43.43
CA VAL A 82 -24.25 -2.91 -42.33
C VAL A 82 -22.81 -3.37 -42.58
N SER A 83 -21.92 -3.09 -41.67
CA SER A 83 -20.50 -3.46 -41.75
C SER A 83 -20.29 -4.96 -41.65
N LYS A 84 -19.27 -5.49 -42.34
CA LYS A 84 -18.77 -6.86 -42.18
C LYS A 84 -17.43 -6.90 -41.43
N ALA A 85 -16.92 -5.76 -40.97
CA ALA A 85 -15.58 -5.65 -40.40
C ALA A 85 -15.43 -6.25 -38.97
N LEU A 86 -16.50 -6.22 -38.18
CA LEU A 86 -16.43 -6.59 -36.77
C LEU A 86 -16.56 -8.08 -36.49
N ASN A 87 -17.30 -8.85 -37.34
CA ASN A 87 -17.54 -10.30 -37.11
C ASN A 87 -18.05 -10.67 -35.70
N ASP A 88 -18.68 -9.73 -35.02
CA ASP A 88 -19.09 -9.91 -33.64
C ASP A 88 -20.56 -10.28 -33.58
N SER A 89 -20.82 -11.57 -33.45
CA SER A 89 -22.18 -12.14 -33.46
C SER A 89 -23.07 -11.74 -32.27
N SER A 90 -22.50 -10.96 -31.31
CA SER A 90 -23.23 -10.67 -30.07
C SER A 90 -23.91 -9.31 -30.01
N TRP A 91 -23.69 -8.37 -30.96
CA TRP A 91 -24.24 -7.01 -30.89
C TRP A 91 -24.75 -6.46 -32.24
N CYS A 92 -25.94 -6.85 -32.63
CA CYS A 92 -26.60 -6.40 -33.85
C CYS A 92 -26.70 -4.88 -34.09
N LYS A 93 -26.49 -4.04 -33.03
CA LYS A 93 -26.50 -2.58 -33.17
C LYS A 93 -25.18 -1.99 -33.64
N THR A 94 -24.06 -2.67 -33.34
CA THR A 94 -22.72 -2.18 -33.66
C THR A 94 -22.33 -2.39 -35.13
N ASP A 95 -23.02 -3.26 -35.84
CA ASP A 95 -22.76 -3.57 -37.26
C ASP A 95 -23.44 -2.58 -38.21
N SER A 96 -24.57 -1.98 -37.81
CA SER A 96 -25.29 -0.96 -38.60
C SER A 96 -24.56 0.36 -38.57
N LEU A 97 -23.74 0.63 -39.58
CA LEU A 97 -22.98 1.87 -39.69
C LEU A 97 -23.85 3.07 -40.12
N LEU A 98 -24.71 2.90 -41.09
CA LEU A 98 -25.48 3.99 -41.72
C LEU A 98 -26.87 3.51 -42.06
N SER A 99 -27.88 4.37 -41.81
CA SER A 99 -29.20 4.24 -42.38
C SER A 99 -29.73 5.62 -42.77
N PHE A 100 -30.58 5.68 -43.76
CA PHE A 100 -31.23 6.92 -44.20
C PHE A 100 -32.62 6.63 -44.80
N LYS A 101 -33.53 7.57 -44.65
CA LYS A 101 -34.86 7.46 -45.20
C LYS A 101 -34.90 7.76 -46.71
N GLU A 102 -34.20 8.81 -47.07
CA GLU A 102 -34.16 9.28 -48.46
C GLU A 102 -32.77 9.77 -48.84
N CYS A 103 -32.24 9.34 -49.96
CA CYS A 103 -31.07 9.86 -50.60
C CYS A 103 -31.38 10.30 -52.01
N VAL A 104 -31.16 11.58 -52.30
CA VAL A 104 -31.38 12.14 -53.64
C VAL A 104 -30.07 12.61 -54.23
N LEU A 105 -29.69 12.02 -55.34
CA LEU A 105 -28.53 12.35 -56.12
C LEU A 105 -28.96 13.01 -57.44
N THR A 106 -28.56 14.27 -57.71
CA THR A 106 -28.86 14.95 -58.98
C THR A 106 -27.61 15.13 -59.83
N VAL A 107 -27.69 14.81 -61.08
CA VAL A 107 -26.61 14.88 -62.07
C VAL A 107 -26.96 15.78 -63.24
N ASN A 108 -25.97 16.44 -63.88
CA ASN A 108 -26.14 17.24 -65.09
C ASN A 108 -25.92 16.37 -66.33
N PRO A 109 -26.93 16.04 -67.06
CA PRO A 109 -26.84 15.17 -68.23
C PRO A 109 -26.13 15.88 -69.42
N ILE A 110 -26.18 17.19 -69.48
CA ILE A 110 -25.54 17.95 -70.57
C ILE A 110 -24.04 17.89 -70.42
N ALA A 111 -23.50 18.09 -69.26
CA ALA A 111 -22.08 17.98 -69.00
C ALA A 111 -21.52 16.56 -69.28
N TYR A 112 -22.31 15.52 -69.07
CA TYR A 112 -21.98 14.16 -69.45
C TYR A 112 -21.89 13.95 -70.97
N LEU A 113 -22.92 14.47 -71.70
CA LEU A 113 -22.98 14.31 -73.12
C LEU A 113 -21.95 15.16 -73.89
N THR A 114 -21.59 16.33 -73.39
CA THR A 114 -20.73 17.30 -74.11
C THR A 114 -19.25 17.22 -73.64
N GLU A 115 -19.01 16.85 -72.43
CA GLU A 115 -17.68 16.95 -71.79
C GLU A 115 -17.20 15.60 -71.23
N ASN A 116 -18.00 14.54 -71.37
CA ASN A 116 -17.75 13.18 -70.74
C ASN A 116 -17.44 13.29 -69.26
N ARG A 117 -18.07 14.25 -68.56
CA ARG A 117 -17.85 14.60 -67.17
C ARG A 117 -19.10 14.41 -66.34
N ILE A 118 -19.07 13.61 -65.27
CA ILE A 118 -20.22 13.45 -64.37
C ILE A 118 -20.22 14.62 -63.34
N VAL A 119 -21.12 15.57 -63.54
CA VAL A 119 -21.32 16.66 -62.58
C VAL A 119 -22.51 16.34 -61.71
N VAL A 120 -22.23 16.03 -60.44
CA VAL A 120 -23.24 15.84 -59.41
C VAL A 120 -23.62 17.21 -58.86
N HIS A 121 -24.85 17.69 -59.16
CA HIS A 121 -25.26 19.02 -58.68
C HIS A 121 -25.67 18.98 -57.22
N ASN A 122 -26.34 17.91 -56.79
CA ASN A 122 -26.83 17.83 -55.44
C ASN A 122 -26.85 16.38 -54.97
N LEU A 123 -26.33 16.14 -53.78
CA LEU A 123 -26.46 14.92 -52.99
C LEU A 123 -27.19 15.30 -51.69
N SER A 124 -28.43 14.85 -51.54
CA SER A 124 -29.22 15.10 -50.34
C SER A 124 -29.58 13.80 -49.64
N LEU A 125 -29.28 13.70 -48.35
CA LEU A 125 -29.69 12.60 -47.50
C LEU A 125 -30.60 13.14 -46.39
N GLU A 126 -31.72 12.43 -46.14
CA GLU A 126 -32.73 12.82 -45.15
C GLU A 126 -32.92 11.70 -44.11
N GLU A 127 -33.12 12.10 -42.86
CA GLU A 127 -33.26 11.21 -41.69
C GLU A 127 -32.13 10.17 -41.64
N VAL A 128 -30.91 10.67 -41.52
CA VAL A 128 -29.68 9.86 -41.49
C VAL A 128 -29.38 9.41 -40.08
N ALA A 129 -29.07 8.13 -39.88
CA ALA A 129 -28.51 7.63 -38.65
C ALA A 129 -27.14 6.98 -38.94
N VAL A 130 -26.11 7.43 -38.26
CA VAL A 130 -24.75 6.88 -38.33
C VAL A 130 -24.35 6.41 -36.94
N TYR A 131 -23.93 5.17 -36.87
CA TYR A 131 -23.36 4.60 -35.66
C TYR A 131 -21.93 4.12 -35.95
N ALA A 132 -20.97 4.97 -35.69
CA ALA A 132 -19.56 4.65 -35.87
C ALA A 132 -19.04 4.00 -34.57
N TYR A 133 -18.71 2.73 -34.64
CA TYR A 133 -18.29 1.93 -33.49
C TYR A 133 -16.88 1.33 -33.68
N ARG A 134 -16.03 1.43 -32.65
CA ARG A 134 -14.76 0.74 -32.56
C ARG A 134 -14.74 -0.10 -31.27
N ASN A 135 -14.40 -1.36 -31.41
CA ASN A 135 -14.32 -2.27 -30.27
C ASN A 135 -13.01 -2.09 -29.47
N LYS A 136 -12.89 -2.76 -28.33
CA LYS A 136 -11.69 -2.70 -27.47
C LYS A 136 -10.40 -3.22 -28.13
N THR A 137 -10.50 -4.03 -29.19
CA THR A 137 -9.35 -4.56 -29.93
C THR A 137 -8.92 -3.64 -31.07
N GLY A 138 -9.59 -2.49 -31.24
CA GLY A 138 -9.26 -1.48 -32.26
C GLY A 138 -9.95 -1.67 -33.61
N LYS A 139 -10.73 -2.74 -33.83
CA LYS A 139 -11.49 -2.94 -35.07
C LYS A 139 -12.71 -2.02 -35.10
N ALA A 140 -13.02 -1.44 -36.28
CA ALA A 140 -14.06 -0.47 -36.45
C ALA A 140 -15.11 -0.89 -37.51
N ASN A 141 -16.38 -0.52 -37.27
CA ASN A 141 -17.45 -0.82 -38.23
C ASN A 141 -17.43 0.09 -39.48
N TRP A 142 -16.65 1.18 -39.44
CA TRP A 142 -16.49 2.06 -40.63
C TRP A 142 -15.37 1.61 -41.58
N GLU A 143 -14.70 0.50 -41.29
CA GLU A 143 -13.75 -0.13 -42.21
C GLU A 143 -14.50 -0.88 -43.35
N VAL A 144 -15.28 -0.12 -44.11
CA VAL A 144 -16.19 -0.68 -45.17
C VAL A 144 -15.54 -0.75 -46.55
N THR A 145 -14.30 -0.30 -46.71
CA THR A 145 -13.54 -0.45 -47.95
C THR A 145 -12.84 -1.81 -47.94
N ARG A 146 -12.93 -2.56 -49.02
CA ARG A 146 -12.12 -3.76 -49.21
C ARG A 146 -10.66 -3.33 -49.35
N ALA A 147 -9.73 -3.96 -48.62
CA ALA A 147 -8.32 -3.77 -48.84
C ALA A 147 -8.01 -4.20 -50.29
N SER A 148 -7.50 -3.27 -51.10
CA SER A 148 -6.93 -3.63 -52.40
C SER A 148 -5.73 -4.57 -52.11
N VAL A 149 -5.85 -5.80 -52.61
CA VAL A 149 -4.72 -6.71 -52.64
C VAL A 149 -3.76 -6.14 -53.71
N ASP A 150 -2.72 -5.44 -53.30
CA ASP A 150 -1.63 -4.99 -54.12
C ASP A 150 -0.82 -6.22 -54.60
N THR A 151 -1.29 -6.83 -55.69
CA THR A 151 -0.46 -7.70 -56.53
C THR A 151 -1.12 -7.84 -57.92
N ILE A 152 -0.99 -6.79 -58.74
CA ILE A 152 -1.04 -6.98 -60.20
C ILE A 152 -0.07 -5.93 -60.85
N PRO A 153 0.89 -6.35 -61.69
CA PRO A 153 1.78 -5.43 -62.42
C PRO A 153 0.94 -4.59 -63.40
N ALA A 154 1.38 -3.34 -63.51
CA ALA A 154 0.80 -2.42 -64.50
C ALA A 154 1.19 -2.93 -65.90
N ASP A 155 0.27 -3.61 -66.56
CA ASP A 155 0.18 -3.65 -68.04
C ASP A 155 -1.09 -4.43 -68.42
N THR A 156 -2.19 -3.77 -68.48
CA THR A 156 -3.30 -4.00 -69.46
C THR A 156 -4.27 -2.87 -69.40
N ALA A 157 -4.54 -2.27 -70.52
CA ALA A 157 -5.48 -1.20 -70.75
C ALA A 157 -6.85 -1.50 -70.15
N SER A 158 -7.12 -1.00 -68.93
CA SER A 158 -8.46 -0.83 -68.42
C SER A 158 -8.99 0.48 -68.99
N THR A 159 -10.12 0.43 -69.62
CA THR A 159 -10.94 1.56 -70.01
C THR A 159 -11.07 2.51 -68.83
N ASP A 160 -10.25 3.58 -68.84
CA ASP A 160 -10.32 4.68 -67.93
C ASP A 160 -11.74 5.26 -67.89
N PHE A 161 -12.47 4.90 -66.84
CA PHE A 161 -13.64 5.66 -66.41
C PHE A 161 -13.12 6.97 -65.82
N ASN A 162 -12.56 7.81 -66.67
CA ASN A 162 -12.02 9.13 -66.30
C ASN A 162 -13.15 10.13 -66.21
N SER A 163 -14.17 9.79 -65.40
CA SER A 163 -15.30 10.70 -65.13
C SER A 163 -14.92 11.55 -63.94
N GLU A 164 -14.46 12.78 -64.18
CA GLU A 164 -14.42 13.80 -63.13
C GLU A 164 -15.78 13.96 -62.49
N ILE A 165 -15.94 13.52 -61.26
CA ILE A 165 -17.15 13.73 -60.45
C ILE A 165 -17.08 15.11 -59.82
N ASP A 166 -17.84 16.07 -60.32
CA ASP A 166 -17.96 17.42 -59.80
C ASP A 166 -19.25 17.56 -58.97
N ILE A 167 -19.12 17.36 -57.63
CA ILE A 167 -20.25 17.51 -56.69
C ILE A 167 -20.36 18.96 -56.26
N ARG A 168 -21.46 19.64 -56.55
CA ARG A 168 -21.65 21.05 -56.24
C ARG A 168 -22.39 21.31 -54.94
N ASN A 169 -23.34 20.45 -54.53
CA ASN A 169 -24.03 20.59 -53.27
C ASN A 169 -24.15 19.23 -52.58
N ILE A 170 -23.89 19.19 -51.28
CA ILE A 170 -24.20 18.06 -50.41
C ILE A 170 -25.09 18.59 -49.28
N GLU A 171 -26.20 17.90 -49.04
CA GLU A 171 -27.14 18.26 -47.98
C GLU A 171 -27.50 17.03 -47.16
N LEU A 172 -27.23 17.11 -45.84
CA LEU A 172 -27.74 16.12 -44.86
C LEU A 172 -28.85 16.83 -44.08
N LYS A 173 -29.95 16.15 -43.87
CA LYS A 173 -31.09 16.66 -43.10
C LYS A 173 -31.44 15.68 -42.01
N HIS A 174 -31.65 16.19 -40.80
CA HIS A 174 -32.06 15.38 -39.64
C HIS A 174 -31.17 14.18 -39.39
N ALA A 175 -29.82 14.37 -39.38
CA ALA A 175 -28.89 13.31 -39.16
C ALA A 175 -28.63 13.08 -37.65
N ASN A 176 -28.66 11.82 -37.24
CA ASN A 176 -28.25 11.38 -35.90
C ASN A 176 -26.95 10.61 -36.00
N LEU A 177 -25.89 11.13 -35.39
CA LEU A 177 -24.54 10.58 -35.49
C LEU A 177 -24.08 10.12 -34.13
N VAL A 178 -23.63 8.87 -34.04
CA VAL A 178 -23.04 8.29 -32.81
C VAL A 178 -21.64 7.80 -33.15
N PHE A 179 -20.69 8.20 -32.33
CA PHE A 179 -19.31 7.71 -32.33
C PHE A 179 -19.03 7.05 -30.98
N ASP A 180 -18.79 5.75 -31.01
CA ASP A 180 -18.55 4.92 -29.79
C ASP A 180 -17.21 4.16 -29.93
N ASP A 181 -16.15 4.78 -29.45
CA ASP A 181 -14.80 4.19 -29.46
C ASP A 181 -14.47 3.58 -28.11
N ARG A 182 -14.65 2.27 -28.01
CA ARG A 182 -14.34 1.50 -26.79
C ARG A 182 -12.85 1.27 -26.56
N ASN A 183 -12.02 1.51 -27.55
CA ASN A 183 -10.56 1.40 -27.43
C ASN A 183 -9.97 2.59 -26.68
N THR A 184 -10.48 3.77 -26.95
CA THR A 184 -10.04 5.03 -26.28
C THR A 184 -11.01 5.51 -25.21
N ASP A 185 -12.10 4.76 -24.96
CA ASP A 185 -13.20 5.13 -24.05
C ASP A 185 -13.79 6.51 -24.36
N ILE A 186 -14.05 6.73 -25.64
CA ILE A 186 -14.69 7.94 -26.15
C ILE A 186 -16.08 7.60 -26.68
N TYR A 187 -17.08 8.35 -26.20
CA TYR A 187 -18.42 8.28 -26.72
C TYR A 187 -18.94 9.66 -27.10
N SER A 188 -19.39 9.84 -28.34
CA SER A 188 -20.00 11.08 -28.83
C SER A 188 -21.31 10.79 -29.53
N ARG A 189 -22.29 11.66 -29.30
CA ARG A 189 -23.59 11.61 -29.97
C ARG A 189 -23.99 12.99 -30.42
N ILE A 190 -24.40 13.12 -31.69
CA ILE A 190 -24.91 14.34 -32.28
C ILE A 190 -26.33 14.05 -32.77
N ASP A 191 -27.30 14.83 -32.28
CA ASP A 191 -28.70 14.66 -32.61
C ASP A 191 -29.17 15.76 -33.57
N ASP A 192 -29.98 15.36 -34.57
CA ASP A 192 -30.65 16.24 -35.54
C ASP A 192 -29.66 17.19 -36.23
N ALA A 193 -28.58 16.64 -36.76
CA ALA A 193 -27.57 17.39 -37.51
C ALA A 193 -28.03 17.68 -38.93
N ASN A 194 -27.89 18.90 -39.33
CA ASN A 194 -28.12 19.35 -40.72
C ASN A 194 -26.79 19.85 -41.28
N LEU A 195 -26.45 19.42 -42.47
CA LEU A 195 -25.22 19.83 -43.17
C LEU A 195 -25.60 20.27 -44.59
N LYS A 196 -25.12 21.45 -44.96
CA LYS A 196 -25.22 21.96 -46.35
C LYS A 196 -23.88 22.43 -46.83
N LEU A 197 -23.36 21.74 -47.84
CA LEU A 197 -22.12 22.01 -48.49
C LEU A 197 -22.37 22.47 -49.91
N ARG A 198 -21.83 23.63 -50.32
CA ARG A 198 -21.90 24.18 -51.69
C ARG A 198 -20.50 24.35 -52.24
N LEU A 199 -20.26 23.79 -53.39
CA LEU A 199 -19.01 23.91 -54.12
C LEU A 199 -19.22 24.69 -55.42
N SER A 200 -18.41 25.72 -55.63
CA SER A 200 -18.38 26.46 -56.89
C SER A 200 -16.97 26.45 -57.46
N LEU A 201 -16.82 25.95 -58.67
CA LEU A 201 -15.54 25.80 -59.36
C LEU A 201 -15.42 26.83 -60.46
N THR A 202 -14.47 27.77 -60.32
CA THR A 202 -14.10 28.73 -61.39
C THR A 202 -12.63 28.53 -61.76
N LYS A 203 -12.20 29.03 -62.91
CA LYS A 203 -10.80 28.89 -63.34
C LYS A 203 -9.84 29.48 -62.31
N GLY A 204 -9.10 28.60 -61.66
CA GLY A 204 -8.10 28.96 -60.66
C GLY A 204 -8.61 29.08 -59.18
N ILE A 205 -9.84 29.46 -58.95
CA ILE A 205 -10.43 29.64 -57.63
C ILE A 205 -11.66 28.75 -57.43
N SER A 206 -11.71 28.00 -56.35
CA SER A 206 -12.89 27.26 -55.92
C SER A 206 -13.43 27.89 -54.64
N THR A 207 -14.74 27.96 -54.49
CA THR A 207 -15.38 28.40 -53.24
C THR A 207 -16.25 27.28 -52.68
N LEU A 208 -16.10 27.04 -51.39
CA LEU A 208 -16.85 26.07 -50.65
C LEU A 208 -17.63 26.76 -49.52
N GLY A 209 -18.96 26.80 -49.68
CA GLY A 209 -19.85 27.26 -48.62
C GLY A 209 -20.32 26.08 -47.77
N LEU A 210 -20.07 26.12 -46.43
CA LEU A 210 -20.51 25.12 -45.48
C LEU A 210 -21.49 25.73 -44.47
N LYS A 211 -22.63 25.06 -44.28
CA LYS A 211 -23.55 25.30 -43.17
C LYS A 211 -23.80 24.00 -42.46
N PHE A 212 -23.62 24.00 -41.16
CA PHE A 212 -23.89 22.85 -40.29
C PHE A 212 -24.63 23.32 -39.04
N ASP A 213 -25.66 22.63 -38.65
CA ASP A 213 -26.37 22.86 -37.41
C ASP A 213 -26.80 21.53 -36.78
N ASN A 214 -26.92 21.50 -35.46
CA ASN A 214 -27.41 20.34 -34.72
C ASN A 214 -28.18 20.79 -33.47
N LYS A 215 -29.02 19.91 -32.92
CA LYS A 215 -29.77 20.18 -31.69
C LYS A 215 -28.97 19.87 -30.45
N ASN A 216 -28.26 18.72 -30.41
CA ASN A 216 -27.51 18.27 -29.24
C ASN A 216 -26.19 17.61 -29.63
N ILE A 217 -25.15 17.91 -28.89
CA ILE A 217 -23.91 17.12 -28.82
C ILE A 217 -23.74 16.60 -27.42
N LEU A 218 -23.47 15.29 -27.28
CA LEU A 218 -23.00 14.65 -26.05
C LEU A 218 -21.61 14.11 -26.30
N PHE A 219 -20.72 14.31 -25.36
CA PHE A 219 -19.35 13.79 -25.44
C PHE A 219 -18.88 13.29 -24.10
N TRP A 220 -18.48 12.02 -24.06
CA TRP A 220 -17.92 11.31 -22.90
C TRP A 220 -16.51 10.89 -23.21
N GLN A 221 -15.64 10.99 -22.23
CA GLN A 221 -14.27 10.48 -22.30
C GLN A 221 -13.89 9.89 -20.95
N GLN A 222 -13.38 8.66 -20.95
CA GLN A 222 -12.96 7.93 -19.73
C GLN A 222 -14.04 7.90 -18.62
N GLY A 223 -15.30 7.70 -19.03
CA GLY A 223 -16.43 7.66 -18.10
C GLY A 223 -16.96 9.02 -17.64
N GLU A 224 -16.28 10.11 -17.97
CA GLU A 224 -16.71 11.47 -17.63
C GLU A 224 -17.49 12.14 -18.76
N LEU A 225 -18.59 12.82 -18.43
CA LEU A 225 -19.40 13.61 -19.36
C LEU A 225 -18.79 15.01 -19.53
N LEU A 226 -18.00 15.20 -20.59
CA LEU A 226 -17.31 16.46 -20.86
C LEU A 226 -18.18 17.47 -21.59
N VAL A 227 -19.09 17.00 -22.46
CA VAL A 227 -20.03 17.87 -23.23
C VAL A 227 -21.45 17.32 -23.06
N ASN A 228 -22.35 18.16 -22.60
CA ASN A 228 -23.72 17.79 -22.31
C ASN A 228 -24.73 18.70 -23.04
N LYS A 229 -25.42 18.14 -24.04
CA LYS A 229 -26.51 18.79 -24.77
C LYS A 229 -26.16 20.15 -25.35
N ILE A 230 -25.10 20.19 -26.16
CA ILE A 230 -24.68 21.39 -26.86
C ILE A 230 -25.32 21.43 -28.24
N ALA A 231 -26.05 22.51 -28.53
CA ALA A 231 -26.47 22.87 -29.85
C ALA A 231 -25.37 23.69 -30.55
N THR A 232 -25.08 23.34 -31.82
CA THR A 232 -24.09 24.10 -32.60
C THR A 232 -24.62 24.49 -33.95
N SER A 233 -24.16 25.61 -34.47
CA SER A 233 -24.37 26.04 -35.83
C SER A 233 -23.07 26.59 -36.40
N LEU A 234 -22.63 26.06 -37.53
CA LEU A 234 -21.40 26.47 -38.22
C LEU A 234 -21.75 26.98 -39.61
N ARG A 235 -21.28 28.19 -39.92
CA ARG A 235 -21.32 28.78 -41.27
C ARG A 235 -19.90 29.17 -41.62
N THR A 236 -19.47 28.82 -42.84
CA THR A 236 -18.15 29.24 -43.35
C THR A 236 -18.15 29.25 -44.88
N ASP A 237 -17.50 30.29 -45.44
CA ASP A 237 -17.16 30.35 -46.86
C ASP A 237 -15.65 30.15 -47.03
N ILE A 238 -15.27 29.10 -47.71
CA ILE A 238 -13.88 28.73 -47.93
C ILE A 238 -13.53 29.02 -49.38
N MET A 239 -12.56 29.85 -49.62
CA MET A 239 -11.97 30.09 -50.92
C MET A 239 -10.68 29.29 -51.10
N VAL A 240 -10.62 28.52 -52.17
CA VAL A 240 -9.48 27.70 -52.49
C VAL A 240 -8.81 28.21 -53.76
N ASP A 241 -7.62 28.73 -53.67
CA ASP A 241 -6.74 28.98 -54.80
C ASP A 241 -6.01 27.68 -55.17
N ARG A 242 -6.34 27.15 -56.32
CA ARG A 242 -5.79 25.86 -56.76
C ARG A 242 -4.34 25.96 -57.22
N GLN A 243 -3.89 27.16 -57.62
CA GLN A 243 -2.50 27.36 -58.11
C GLN A 243 -1.52 27.39 -56.92
N THR A 244 -1.92 28.07 -55.86
CA THR A 244 -1.07 28.23 -54.66
C THR A 244 -1.43 27.21 -53.57
N ALA A 245 -2.49 26.41 -53.74
CA ALA A 245 -3.06 25.51 -52.76
C ALA A 245 -3.40 26.20 -51.42
N VAL A 246 -3.78 27.48 -51.48
CA VAL A 246 -4.17 28.28 -50.32
C VAL A 246 -5.69 28.27 -50.16
N TRP A 247 -6.11 27.96 -48.98
CA TRP A 247 -7.50 27.96 -48.55
C TRP A 247 -7.69 29.16 -47.62
N LYS A 248 -8.65 30.01 -47.93
CA LYS A 248 -9.00 31.19 -47.11
C LYS A 248 -10.38 30.94 -46.49
N LEU A 249 -10.41 30.98 -45.17
CA LEU A 249 -11.68 31.03 -44.42
C LEU A 249 -12.14 32.47 -44.36
N LYS A 250 -13.36 32.69 -44.77
CA LYS A 250 -14.00 33.97 -44.76
C LYS A 250 -15.37 33.86 -44.14
N ASP A 251 -15.72 34.81 -43.31
CA ASP A 251 -17.01 34.88 -42.65
C ASP A 251 -17.41 33.54 -41.95
N THR A 252 -16.39 32.91 -41.28
CA THR A 252 -16.60 31.67 -40.56
C THR A 252 -17.17 31.99 -39.18
N GLU A 253 -18.36 31.50 -38.94
CA GLU A 253 -19.16 31.72 -37.73
C GLU A 253 -19.59 30.39 -37.16
N LEU A 254 -19.17 30.08 -35.96
CA LEU A 254 -19.57 28.91 -35.18
C LEU A 254 -20.38 29.36 -33.97
N ASP A 255 -21.63 29.04 -33.90
CA ASP A 255 -22.45 29.23 -32.70
C ASP A 255 -22.52 27.94 -31.89
N VAL A 256 -22.31 28.08 -30.59
CA VAL A 256 -22.41 26.97 -29.63
C VAL A 256 -23.32 27.43 -28.49
N ASN A 257 -24.52 26.89 -28.44
CA ASN A 257 -25.55 27.30 -27.47
C ASN A 257 -25.77 28.83 -27.37
N GLY A 258 -25.65 29.54 -28.50
CA GLY A 258 -25.79 31.00 -28.58
C GLY A 258 -24.47 31.78 -28.31
N ILE A 259 -23.37 31.08 -28.15
CA ILE A 259 -22.02 31.66 -28.12
C ILE A 259 -21.42 31.56 -29.50
N ARG A 260 -21.16 32.70 -30.11
CA ARG A 260 -20.63 32.79 -31.47
C ARG A 260 -19.11 32.86 -31.46
N LEU A 261 -18.51 32.00 -32.25
CA LEU A 261 -17.10 32.01 -32.57
C LEU A 261 -16.88 32.43 -34.01
N ASP A 262 -16.20 33.52 -34.25
CA ASP A 262 -15.78 33.99 -35.54
C ASP A 262 -14.37 33.52 -35.86
N VAL A 263 -14.14 32.95 -37.05
CA VAL A 263 -12.82 32.50 -37.49
C VAL A 263 -12.51 33.02 -38.87
N ASN A 264 -11.39 33.71 -39.04
CA ASN A 264 -10.91 34.19 -40.31
C ASN A 264 -9.44 33.86 -40.52
N GLY A 265 -9.02 33.73 -41.78
CA GLY A 265 -7.60 33.46 -42.06
C GLY A 265 -7.37 32.58 -43.26
N ALA A 266 -6.22 32.00 -43.32
CA ALA A 266 -5.84 31.14 -44.45
C ALA A 266 -5.07 29.89 -43.97
N PHE A 267 -5.27 28.82 -44.75
CA PHE A 267 -4.44 27.63 -44.62
C PHE A 267 -4.02 27.15 -46.01
N ARG A 268 -2.85 26.49 -46.07
CA ARG A 268 -2.29 25.93 -47.30
C ARG A 268 -1.97 24.47 -47.11
N ARG A 269 -2.54 23.63 -47.92
CA ARG A 269 -2.24 22.21 -47.94
C ARG A 269 -1.05 21.94 -48.84
N ASP A 270 -0.03 21.29 -48.28
CA ASP A 270 1.09 20.72 -49.00
C ASP A 270 0.88 19.22 -49.15
N THR A 271 0.61 18.78 -50.40
CA THR A 271 0.32 17.35 -50.66
C THR A 271 1.55 16.47 -50.70
N VAL A 272 2.71 17.06 -50.97
CA VAL A 272 4.01 16.36 -51.00
C VAL A 272 4.48 16.14 -49.55
N ALA A 273 4.50 17.19 -48.76
CA ALA A 273 4.89 17.12 -47.34
C ALA A 273 3.78 16.59 -46.44
N LYS A 274 2.56 16.37 -46.95
CA LYS A 274 1.34 16.01 -46.22
C LYS A 274 1.08 16.94 -45.02
N THR A 275 1.28 18.24 -45.16
CA THR A 275 1.14 19.25 -44.11
C THR A 275 0.16 20.33 -44.46
N ILE A 276 -0.33 21.04 -43.43
CA ILE A 276 -1.24 22.19 -43.58
C ILE A 276 -0.59 23.40 -42.88
N GLY A 277 -0.11 24.35 -43.65
CA GLY A 277 0.28 25.65 -43.11
C GLY A 277 -0.98 26.49 -42.85
N MET A 278 -1.06 27.14 -41.68
CA MET A 278 -2.26 27.93 -41.32
C MET A 278 -1.87 29.22 -40.60
N ASP A 279 -2.74 30.21 -40.79
CA ASP A 279 -2.71 31.52 -40.10
C ASP A 279 -4.17 31.95 -39.93
N LEU A 280 -4.75 31.63 -38.78
CA LEU A 280 -6.15 31.81 -38.47
C LEU A 280 -6.29 32.70 -37.24
N GLU A 281 -7.14 33.72 -37.33
CA GLU A 281 -7.60 34.56 -36.23
C GLU A 281 -8.99 34.15 -35.82
N TYR A 282 -9.24 34.08 -34.51
CA TYR A 282 -10.55 33.77 -33.97
C TYR A 282 -10.98 34.73 -32.87
N GLY A 283 -12.27 34.96 -32.80
CA GLY A 283 -12.91 35.76 -31.77
C GLY A 283 -14.18 35.08 -31.27
N LEU A 284 -14.41 35.14 -29.97
CA LEU A 284 -15.63 34.57 -29.35
C LEU A 284 -16.54 35.73 -28.91
N HIS A 285 -17.77 35.64 -29.33
CA HIS A 285 -18.85 36.53 -28.92
C HIS A 285 -19.88 35.78 -28.09
N ALA A 286 -19.90 36.02 -26.80
CA ALA A 286 -20.95 35.55 -25.92
C ALA A 286 -21.97 36.67 -25.71
N PRO A 287 -23.27 36.49 -26.00
CA PRO A 287 -24.26 37.56 -25.87
C PRO A 287 -24.50 38.01 -24.45
N SER A 288 -24.17 37.13 -23.46
CA SER A 288 -24.16 37.42 -22.02
C SER A 288 -23.38 36.42 -21.25
N MET A 289 -22.90 36.78 -20.09
CA MET A 289 -22.31 35.82 -19.14
C MET A 289 -23.29 34.70 -18.73
N GLU A 290 -24.58 34.95 -18.71
CA GLU A 290 -25.60 33.94 -18.49
C GLU A 290 -25.50 32.77 -19.48
N THR A 291 -25.26 33.11 -20.78
CA THR A 291 -25.08 32.08 -21.81
C THR A 291 -23.85 31.22 -21.55
N VAL A 292 -22.75 31.85 -21.11
CA VAL A 292 -21.54 31.12 -20.75
C VAL A 292 -21.79 30.19 -19.55
N LEU A 293 -22.48 30.68 -18.53
CA LEU A 293 -22.76 29.93 -17.31
C LEU A 293 -23.70 28.73 -17.53
N ARG A 294 -24.61 28.84 -18.52
CA ARG A 294 -25.47 27.71 -18.92
C ARG A 294 -24.70 26.55 -19.54
N MET A 295 -23.45 26.72 -19.92
CA MET A 295 -22.58 25.66 -20.40
C MET A 295 -21.93 24.85 -19.24
N ILE A 296 -21.97 25.35 -18.00
CA ILE A 296 -21.48 24.63 -16.86
C ILE A 296 -22.35 23.38 -16.63
N PRO A 297 -21.76 22.18 -16.51
CA PRO A 297 -22.51 20.95 -16.31
C PRO A 297 -23.46 21.03 -15.11
N LYS A 298 -24.68 20.48 -15.29
CA LYS A 298 -25.71 20.50 -14.23
C LYS A 298 -25.35 19.79 -12.95
N SER A 299 -24.31 18.96 -12.97
CA SER A 299 -23.72 18.34 -11.77
C SER A 299 -23.21 19.37 -10.77
N TYR A 300 -22.80 20.55 -11.23
CA TYR A 300 -22.33 21.64 -10.38
C TYR A 300 -23.40 22.67 -10.03
N VAL A 301 -24.50 22.72 -10.80
CA VAL A 301 -25.58 23.69 -10.61
C VAL A 301 -26.94 22.99 -10.78
N LYS A 302 -27.60 22.68 -9.65
CA LYS A 302 -28.93 22.08 -9.65
C LYS A 302 -29.94 23.11 -10.20
N ASP A 303 -30.75 22.72 -11.19
CA ASP A 303 -31.93 23.34 -11.82
C ASP A 303 -32.28 24.82 -11.46
N SER A 304 -31.31 25.67 -11.28
CA SER A 304 -31.50 27.07 -10.89
C SER A 304 -31.45 27.99 -12.09
N LYS A 305 -32.38 28.92 -12.16
CA LYS A 305 -32.26 30.03 -13.09
C LYS A 305 -31.08 30.89 -12.71
N VAL A 306 -30.16 31.06 -13.63
CA VAL A 306 -28.99 31.90 -13.47
C VAL A 306 -29.30 33.28 -14.03
N SER A 307 -29.06 34.32 -13.26
CA SER A 307 -29.01 35.71 -13.74
C SER A 307 -27.53 36.12 -13.74
N ALA A 308 -27.00 36.48 -14.88
CA ALA A 308 -25.61 36.88 -15.00
C ALA A 308 -25.46 38.16 -15.85
N LYS A 309 -24.48 38.99 -15.46
CA LYS A 309 -24.12 40.21 -16.18
C LYS A 309 -22.61 40.18 -16.42
N GLY A 310 -22.13 41.09 -17.25
CA GLY A 310 -20.72 41.28 -17.53
C GLY A 310 -20.32 40.95 -18.96
N GLU A 311 -19.19 41.44 -19.37
CA GLU A 311 -18.64 41.27 -20.70
C GLU A 311 -17.54 40.23 -20.70
N VAL A 312 -17.64 39.27 -21.64
CA VAL A 312 -16.59 38.25 -21.87
C VAL A 312 -16.10 38.39 -23.32
N THR A 313 -14.82 38.61 -23.47
CA THR A 313 -14.11 38.67 -24.74
C THR A 313 -13.10 37.54 -24.83
N VAL A 314 -13.12 36.80 -25.93
CA VAL A 314 -12.08 35.83 -26.24
C VAL A 314 -11.58 36.08 -27.64
N SER A 315 -10.27 36.10 -27.82
CA SER A 315 -9.67 36.24 -29.16
C SER A 315 -8.32 35.52 -29.19
N GLY A 316 -7.91 35.21 -30.40
CA GLY A 316 -6.62 34.52 -30.56
C GLY A 316 -6.22 34.32 -32.01
N ARG A 317 -5.09 33.64 -32.18
CA ARG A 317 -4.52 33.29 -33.47
C ARG A 317 -3.90 31.90 -33.44
N VAL A 318 -4.12 31.15 -34.51
CA VAL A 318 -3.46 29.85 -34.75
C VAL A 318 -2.54 30.03 -35.95
N ARG A 319 -1.24 29.88 -35.77
CA ARG A 319 -0.24 30.11 -36.81
C ARG A 319 0.82 29.01 -36.82
N GLY A 320 1.09 28.48 -38.01
CA GLY A 320 2.16 27.49 -38.18
C GLY A 320 1.78 26.39 -39.17
N VAL A 321 2.41 25.25 -39.03
CA VAL A 321 2.25 24.08 -39.88
C VAL A 321 1.69 22.93 -39.06
N TYR A 322 0.57 22.36 -39.52
CA TYR A 322 -0.02 21.15 -38.99
C TYR A 322 0.36 19.93 -39.88
N GLY A 323 0.80 18.84 -39.31
CA GLY A 323 1.18 17.61 -40.02
C GLY A 323 1.59 16.52 -39.09
N ASP A 324 2.16 15.39 -39.64
CA ASP A 324 2.65 14.27 -38.88
C ASP A 324 3.73 14.71 -37.94
N LYS A 325 3.78 15.01 -36.82
CA LYS A 325 4.77 15.60 -35.89
C LYS A 325 4.97 17.12 -36.03
N LYS A 326 4.05 17.87 -36.66
CA LYS A 326 4.07 19.32 -36.72
C LYS A 326 2.74 19.86 -36.24
N LEU A 327 2.79 20.82 -35.31
CA LEU A 327 1.60 21.46 -34.76
C LEU A 327 1.76 23.00 -34.83
N PRO A 328 0.72 23.76 -35.17
CA PRO A 328 0.75 25.22 -35.19
C PRO A 328 0.83 25.78 -33.76
N ALA A 329 1.37 26.98 -33.67
CA ALA A 329 1.31 27.77 -32.46
C ALA A 329 -0.08 28.39 -32.28
N VAL A 330 -0.54 28.47 -31.05
CA VAL A 330 -1.86 29.01 -30.69
C VAL A 330 -1.68 30.14 -29.67
N SER A 331 -2.24 31.31 -29.94
CA SER A 331 -2.43 32.37 -28.95
C SER A 331 -3.89 32.46 -28.53
N LEU A 332 -4.14 32.78 -27.26
CA LEU A 332 -5.46 32.94 -26.67
C LEU A 332 -5.43 34.15 -25.72
N LYS A 333 -6.42 35.03 -25.84
CA LYS A 333 -6.69 36.13 -24.93
C LYS A 333 -8.11 36.04 -24.44
N ILE A 334 -8.31 36.15 -23.13
CA ILE A 334 -9.63 36.13 -22.49
C ILE A 334 -9.70 37.35 -21.58
N GLY A 335 -10.69 38.19 -21.81
CA GLY A 335 -11.03 39.31 -20.93
C GLY A 335 -12.42 39.17 -20.35
N ILE A 336 -12.53 39.27 -19.04
CA ILE A 336 -13.78 39.33 -18.29
C ILE A 336 -13.80 40.63 -17.52
N LYS A 337 -14.84 41.43 -17.67
CA LYS A 337 -14.97 42.72 -16.99
C LYS A 337 -16.25 42.73 -16.15
N GLU A 338 -16.08 43.02 -14.86
CA GLU A 338 -17.16 43.21 -13.89
C GLU A 338 -18.32 42.25 -14.05
N ALA A 339 -17.99 40.97 -14.31
CA ALA A 339 -19.02 39.97 -14.48
C ALA A 339 -19.60 39.57 -13.11
N SER A 340 -20.93 39.48 -13.07
CA SER A 340 -21.64 39.04 -11.88
C SER A 340 -22.62 37.96 -12.20
N ALA A 341 -22.90 37.06 -11.22
CA ALA A 341 -23.85 35.97 -11.44
C ALA A 341 -24.59 35.64 -10.15
N GLN A 342 -25.88 35.50 -10.25
CA GLN A 342 -26.72 35.03 -9.14
C GLN A 342 -27.46 33.76 -9.56
N TYR A 343 -27.25 32.71 -8.80
CA TYR A 343 -27.93 31.43 -8.98
C TYR A 343 -29.15 31.37 -8.09
N LYS A 344 -30.33 31.15 -8.69
CA LYS A 344 -31.56 30.98 -7.88
C LYS A 344 -31.48 29.68 -7.08
N GLY A 345 -31.52 29.78 -5.77
CA GLY A 345 -31.39 28.63 -4.85
C GLY A 345 -30.04 28.51 -4.17
N LEU A 346 -29.05 29.33 -4.55
CA LEU A 346 -27.82 29.48 -3.79
C LEU A 346 -27.93 30.71 -2.87
N PRO A 347 -27.40 30.64 -1.64
CA PRO A 347 -27.52 31.72 -0.66
C PRO A 347 -26.73 32.97 -1.06
N TYR A 348 -25.64 32.80 -1.80
CA TYR A 348 -24.80 33.87 -2.27
C TYR A 348 -24.58 33.79 -3.78
N GLY A 349 -24.35 34.93 -4.39
CA GLY A 349 -23.97 35.06 -5.78
C GLY A 349 -22.48 35.34 -5.98
N ILE A 350 -22.12 35.54 -7.23
CA ILE A 350 -20.85 36.11 -7.63
C ILE A 350 -21.14 37.61 -7.83
N ASP A 351 -20.54 38.45 -6.97
CA ASP A 351 -20.78 39.89 -7.01
C ASP A 351 -19.96 40.54 -8.12
N GLU A 352 -18.71 40.09 -8.31
CA GLU A 352 -17.81 40.64 -9.31
C GLU A 352 -16.76 39.58 -9.73
N VAL A 353 -16.55 39.46 -11.03
CA VAL A 353 -15.38 38.78 -11.62
C VAL A 353 -14.77 39.64 -12.67
N THR A 354 -13.48 39.95 -12.50
CA THR A 354 -12.64 40.60 -13.50
C THR A 354 -11.42 39.74 -13.78
N ALA A 355 -11.16 39.38 -15.05
CA ALA A 355 -10.01 38.56 -15.41
C ALA A 355 -9.41 39.02 -16.75
N ASP A 356 -8.10 39.08 -16.84
CA ASP A 356 -7.31 39.25 -18.07
C ASP A 356 -6.30 38.10 -18.17
N PHE A 357 -6.57 37.23 -19.11
CA PHE A 357 -5.76 36.04 -19.37
C PHE A 357 -5.24 36.04 -20.79
N ASP A 358 -3.95 35.78 -20.99
CA ASP A 358 -3.37 35.51 -22.30
C ASP A 358 -2.45 34.28 -22.26
N ALA A 359 -2.47 33.52 -23.35
CA ALA A 359 -1.67 32.31 -23.50
C ALA A 359 -1.08 32.23 -24.91
N TYR A 360 0.08 31.65 -25.01
CA TYR A 360 0.71 31.27 -26.25
C TYR A 360 1.28 29.85 -26.12
N VAL A 361 0.89 28.98 -27.03
CA VAL A 361 1.33 27.57 -27.03
C VAL A 361 1.91 27.22 -28.39
N ASP A 362 3.18 26.90 -28.41
CA ASP A 362 3.93 26.41 -29.58
C ASP A 362 4.50 25.02 -29.30
N LEU A 363 3.73 24.00 -29.68
CA LEU A 363 4.12 22.59 -29.46
C LEU A 363 5.36 22.18 -30.26
N MET A 364 5.74 22.93 -31.27
CA MET A 364 6.95 22.72 -32.06
C MET A 364 8.18 23.44 -31.48
N ARG A 365 7.98 24.21 -30.41
CA ARG A 365 9.05 24.87 -29.64
C ARG A 365 9.87 25.90 -30.43
N HIS A 366 9.31 26.54 -31.50
CA HIS A 366 9.99 27.62 -32.17
C HIS A 366 10.03 28.89 -31.31
N GLN A 367 9.02 29.03 -30.45
CA GLN A 367 8.97 30.09 -29.45
C GLN A 367 8.53 29.52 -28.11
N PRO A 368 8.96 30.14 -26.99
CA PRO A 368 8.54 29.70 -25.67
C PRO A 368 7.03 29.82 -25.49
N SER A 369 6.41 28.71 -25.03
CA SER A 369 4.99 28.70 -24.71
C SER A 369 4.75 29.21 -23.29
N TYR A 370 3.70 30.00 -23.10
CA TYR A 370 3.35 30.59 -21.81
C TYR A 370 1.86 30.66 -21.58
N LEU A 371 1.48 30.75 -20.32
CA LEU A 371 0.17 31.15 -19.82
C LEU A 371 0.36 32.34 -18.89
N ASN A 372 -0.49 33.35 -19.02
CA ASN A 372 -0.38 34.59 -18.24
C ASN A 372 -1.77 35.06 -17.81
N LEU A 373 -2.08 34.94 -16.54
CA LEU A 373 -3.24 35.55 -15.89
C LEU A 373 -2.80 36.84 -15.24
N LYS A 374 -2.98 37.96 -15.95
CA LYS A 374 -2.47 39.25 -15.50
C LYS A 374 -3.25 39.81 -14.32
N ILE A 375 -4.54 39.58 -14.31
CA ILE A 375 -5.47 40.04 -13.29
C ILE A 375 -6.54 38.97 -13.15
N PHE A 376 -6.78 38.55 -11.93
CA PHE A 376 -7.97 37.81 -11.53
C PHE A 376 -8.50 38.45 -10.25
N HIS A 377 -9.68 39.03 -10.32
CA HIS A 377 -10.39 39.60 -9.19
C HIS A 377 -11.76 38.91 -9.08
N PHE A 378 -12.01 38.33 -7.96
CA PHE A 378 -13.26 37.63 -7.66
C PHE A 378 -13.82 38.15 -6.34
N LYS A 379 -15.09 38.56 -6.33
CA LYS A 379 -15.89 38.84 -5.15
C LYS A 379 -17.19 38.03 -5.19
N GLY A 380 -17.51 37.40 -4.08
CA GLY A 380 -18.74 36.62 -3.92
C GLY A 380 -18.71 35.77 -2.68
N ALA A 381 -19.84 35.48 -2.07
CA ALA A 381 -19.94 34.62 -0.89
C ALA A 381 -19.00 35.08 0.25
N HIS A 382 -18.95 36.37 0.56
CA HIS A 382 -18.06 37.00 1.55
C HIS A 382 -16.56 36.71 1.28
N THR A 383 -16.23 36.32 0.07
CA THR A 383 -14.89 35.96 -0.37
C THR A 383 -14.39 37.02 -1.37
N GLU A 384 -13.14 37.46 -1.19
CA GLU A 384 -12.45 38.28 -2.15
C GLU A 384 -11.11 37.63 -2.49
N VAL A 385 -10.86 37.44 -3.79
CA VAL A 385 -9.62 36.85 -4.31
C VAL A 385 -9.05 37.78 -5.36
N LEU A 386 -7.86 38.27 -5.11
CA LEU A 386 -7.01 38.96 -6.09
C LEU A 386 -5.87 37.98 -6.41
N ALA A 387 -5.65 37.66 -7.67
CA ALA A 387 -4.56 36.80 -8.08
C ALA A 387 -3.99 37.20 -9.44
N ASP A 388 -2.72 36.94 -9.61
CA ASP A 388 -2.04 36.88 -10.91
C ASP A 388 -1.19 35.62 -11.00
N ALA A 389 -1.05 35.11 -12.21
CA ALA A 389 -0.28 33.90 -12.45
C ALA A 389 0.41 33.95 -13.81
N LYS A 390 1.65 33.52 -13.86
CA LYS A 390 2.42 33.38 -15.08
C LYS A 390 3.07 32.02 -15.13
N VAL A 391 2.96 31.33 -16.25
CA VAL A 391 3.62 30.05 -16.52
C VAL A 391 4.46 30.24 -17.78
N ASP A 392 5.77 30.20 -17.60
CA ASP A 392 6.73 30.22 -18.69
C ASP A 392 7.22 28.81 -18.98
N ASP A 393 7.74 28.57 -20.18
CA ASP A 393 8.28 27.28 -20.62
C ASP A 393 7.28 26.11 -20.50
N LEU A 394 6.01 26.36 -20.83
CA LEU A 394 4.87 25.48 -20.59
C LEU A 394 5.09 24.01 -21.04
N LEU A 395 5.88 23.77 -22.08
CA LEU A 395 6.01 22.46 -22.74
C LEU A 395 7.21 21.64 -22.25
N ASP A 396 8.12 22.23 -21.51
CA ASP A 396 9.29 21.53 -20.98
C ASP A 396 9.14 21.25 -19.48
N ASP A 397 9.63 22.13 -18.68
CA ASP A 397 9.48 22.13 -17.24
C ASP A 397 8.93 23.50 -16.82
N PRO A 398 7.61 23.68 -16.82
CA PRO A 398 6.97 24.97 -16.64
C PRO A 398 7.44 25.70 -15.39
N LEU A 399 7.84 26.97 -15.58
CA LEU A 399 8.13 27.89 -14.48
C LEU A 399 6.85 28.63 -14.13
N ILE A 400 6.27 28.29 -12.99
CA ILE A 400 5.03 28.86 -12.47
C ILE A 400 5.39 30.01 -11.54
N THR A 401 4.88 31.18 -11.82
CA THR A 401 4.88 32.36 -10.92
C THR A 401 3.43 32.66 -10.58
N PHE A 402 3.10 32.75 -9.32
CA PHE A 402 1.73 32.95 -8.85
C PHE A 402 1.74 33.91 -7.65
N HIS A 403 0.84 34.88 -7.63
CA HIS A 403 0.57 35.71 -6.47
C HIS A 403 -0.93 35.70 -6.19
N THR A 404 -1.28 35.73 -4.92
CA THR A 404 -2.66 35.89 -4.50
C THR A 404 -2.74 36.69 -3.20
N LYS A 405 -3.70 37.59 -3.16
CA LYS A 405 -4.16 38.24 -1.94
C LYS A 405 -5.66 37.96 -1.80
N SER A 406 -6.03 37.14 -0.85
CA SER A 406 -7.39 36.64 -0.74
C SER A 406 -7.85 36.57 0.71
N THR A 407 -9.12 36.83 0.89
CA THR A 407 -9.88 36.59 2.11
C THR A 407 -11.05 35.71 1.72
N VAL A 408 -11.09 34.49 2.21
CA VAL A 408 -12.08 33.49 1.86
C VAL A 408 -12.90 33.14 3.09
N ASP A 409 -14.21 33.32 3.01
CA ASP A 409 -15.17 32.77 3.97
C ASP A 409 -15.58 31.37 3.48
N LEU A 410 -15.01 30.36 4.11
CA LEU A 410 -15.18 28.98 3.69
C LEU A 410 -16.60 28.47 3.91
N ASP A 411 -17.30 28.95 4.93
CA ASP A 411 -18.69 28.60 5.21
C ASP A 411 -19.64 29.17 4.12
N ALA A 412 -19.46 30.45 3.81
CA ALA A 412 -20.24 31.11 2.76
C ALA A 412 -19.94 30.51 1.37
N LEU A 413 -18.67 30.21 1.11
CA LEU A 413 -18.23 29.59 -0.14
C LEU A 413 -18.80 28.17 -0.29
N ALA A 414 -18.76 27.34 0.76
CA ALA A 414 -19.29 26.00 0.75
C ALA A 414 -20.82 25.93 0.57
N LYS A 415 -21.54 26.92 1.13
CA LYS A 415 -22.99 27.06 0.90
C LYS A 415 -23.32 27.51 -0.53
N THR A 416 -22.38 28.21 -1.19
CA THR A 416 -22.56 28.73 -2.55
C THR A 416 -22.19 27.71 -3.61
N PHE A 417 -21.08 27.00 -3.41
CA PHE A 417 -20.61 25.98 -4.32
C PHE A 417 -20.93 24.61 -3.69
N PRO A 418 -21.82 23.80 -4.29
CA PRO A 418 -22.23 22.55 -3.69
C PRO A 418 -21.03 21.61 -3.52
N LEU A 419 -20.65 21.40 -2.27
CA LEU A 419 -19.80 20.32 -1.89
C LEU A 419 -20.62 19.00 -1.87
N GLN A 420 -19.95 17.88 -1.74
CA GLN A 420 -20.65 16.61 -1.48
C GLN A 420 -21.50 16.77 -0.22
N GLU A 421 -22.70 16.20 -0.17
CA GLU A 421 -23.64 16.33 0.96
C GLU A 421 -23.03 15.91 2.31
N SER A 422 -22.01 15.04 2.27
CA SER A 422 -21.27 14.58 3.43
C SER A 422 -20.24 15.58 3.98
N VAL A 423 -19.84 16.59 3.16
CA VAL A 423 -18.72 17.48 3.48
C VAL A 423 -19.22 18.83 3.93
N THR A 424 -18.85 19.26 5.13
CA THR A 424 -19.03 20.61 5.64
C THR A 424 -17.67 21.23 5.90
N ILE A 425 -17.52 22.48 5.47
CA ILE A 425 -16.30 23.27 5.71
C ILE A 425 -16.70 24.65 6.24
N THR A 426 -16.03 25.07 7.29
CA THR A 426 -16.22 26.40 7.90
C THR A 426 -14.90 27.06 8.23
N GLY A 427 -14.94 28.34 8.53
CA GLY A 427 -13.76 29.13 8.89
C GLY A 427 -13.40 30.18 7.86
N LYS A 428 -12.31 30.88 8.12
CA LYS A 428 -11.78 31.95 7.26
C LYS A 428 -10.34 31.64 6.87
N LEU A 429 -10.04 31.87 5.60
CA LEU A 429 -8.73 31.76 5.03
C LEU A 429 -8.28 33.15 4.55
N ASP A 430 -7.25 33.69 5.17
CA ASP A 430 -6.56 34.90 4.68
C ASP A 430 -5.22 34.48 4.05
N ALA A 431 -5.02 34.82 2.81
CA ALA A 431 -3.80 34.50 2.08
C ALA A 431 -3.22 35.77 1.42
N ASP A 432 -1.93 35.98 1.58
CA ASP A 432 -1.13 36.95 0.85
C ASP A 432 0.17 36.22 0.49
N MET A 433 0.14 35.56 -0.67
CA MET A 433 1.13 34.55 -1.02
C MET A 433 1.68 34.76 -2.42
N GLY A 434 2.98 34.59 -2.54
CA GLY A 434 3.67 34.46 -3.81
C GLY A 434 4.41 33.14 -3.93
N MET A 435 4.36 32.53 -5.11
CA MET A 435 5.09 31.33 -5.42
C MET A 435 5.79 31.46 -6.77
N LYS A 436 7.03 30.98 -6.84
CA LYS A 436 7.74 30.79 -8.10
C LYS A 436 8.46 29.43 -8.05
N CYS A 437 8.07 28.50 -8.90
CA CYS A 437 8.68 27.17 -8.93
C CYS A 437 8.54 26.52 -10.31
N ARG A 438 9.39 25.54 -10.59
CA ARG A 438 9.21 24.64 -11.74
C ARG A 438 8.23 23.52 -11.42
N LEU A 439 7.46 23.09 -12.41
CA LEU A 439 6.47 22.02 -12.25
C LEU A 439 7.09 20.71 -11.77
N SER A 440 8.30 20.40 -12.23
CA SER A 440 9.05 19.23 -11.78
C SER A 440 9.36 19.24 -10.28
N ALA A 441 9.66 20.41 -9.72
CA ALA A 441 9.88 20.58 -8.29
C ALA A 441 8.57 20.40 -7.50
N LEU A 442 7.46 20.95 -8.03
CA LEU A 442 6.14 20.78 -7.42
C LEU A 442 5.69 19.31 -7.39
N LYS A 443 5.81 18.59 -8.52
CA LYS A 443 5.46 17.16 -8.61
C LYS A 443 6.31 16.27 -7.71
N LYS A 444 7.59 16.60 -7.55
CA LYS A 444 8.51 15.87 -6.67
C LYS A 444 8.39 16.29 -5.21
N GLN A 445 7.52 17.26 -4.89
CA GLN A 445 7.39 17.88 -3.57
C GLN A 445 8.73 18.44 -3.04
N ASP A 446 9.58 18.89 -3.96
CA ASP A 446 10.89 19.45 -3.66
C ASP A 446 10.75 20.92 -3.23
N ILE A 447 10.30 21.09 -1.99
CA ILE A 447 10.01 22.41 -1.40
C ILE A 447 11.25 23.31 -1.42
N GLY A 448 12.43 22.73 -1.32
CA GLY A 448 13.69 23.48 -1.35
C GLY A 448 13.97 24.20 -2.67
N ARG A 449 13.35 23.77 -3.76
CA ARG A 449 13.46 24.40 -5.10
C ARG A 449 12.29 25.31 -5.43
N MET A 450 11.38 25.53 -4.48
CA MET A 450 10.26 26.45 -4.60
C MET A 450 10.59 27.78 -3.93
N LYS A 451 10.37 28.89 -4.60
CA LYS A 451 10.37 30.21 -3.97
C LYS A 451 8.96 30.45 -3.48
N LEU A 452 8.80 30.50 -2.18
CA LEU A 452 7.51 30.76 -1.52
C LEU A 452 7.68 31.98 -0.62
N GLY A 453 6.81 32.97 -0.78
CA GLY A 453 6.79 34.15 0.05
C GLY A 453 5.38 34.49 0.50
N GLY A 454 5.22 35.10 1.66
CA GLY A 454 3.95 35.59 2.14
C GLY A 454 3.41 34.89 3.37
N LYS A 455 2.11 35.06 3.60
CA LYS A 455 1.39 34.59 4.77
C LYS A 455 0.09 33.92 4.37
N LEU A 456 -0.18 32.76 4.96
CA LEU A 456 -1.46 32.05 4.92
C LEU A 456 -1.97 31.91 6.35
N GLU A 457 -3.20 32.27 6.61
CA GLU A 457 -3.82 32.22 7.93
C GLU A 457 -5.20 31.56 7.85
N LEU A 458 -5.36 30.44 8.56
CA LEU A 458 -6.63 29.75 8.75
C LEU A 458 -7.16 30.09 10.14
N LYS A 459 -8.38 30.60 10.22
CA LYS A 459 -9.06 30.98 11.45
C LYS A 459 -10.35 30.17 11.59
N ASP A 460 -10.52 29.55 12.75
CA ASP A 460 -11.69 28.77 13.11
C ASP A 460 -12.07 27.77 12.02
N PHE A 461 -11.03 27.15 11.44
CA PHE A 461 -11.18 26.19 10.37
C PHE A 461 -11.72 24.87 10.89
N GLU A 462 -12.83 24.41 10.31
CA GLU A 462 -13.40 23.11 10.54
C GLU A 462 -13.74 22.45 9.19
N LEU A 463 -13.27 21.25 8.99
CA LEU A 463 -13.61 20.38 7.87
C LEU A 463 -14.18 19.09 8.42
N LYS A 464 -15.44 18.80 8.10
CA LYS A 464 -16.12 17.59 8.51
C LYS A 464 -16.62 16.83 7.29
N ASP A 465 -16.26 15.55 7.18
CA ASP A 465 -16.76 14.63 6.17
C ASP A 465 -17.43 13.42 6.86
N THR A 466 -18.74 13.44 6.90
CA THR A 466 -19.54 12.42 7.57
C THR A 466 -19.53 11.07 6.85
N ALA A 467 -19.23 11.02 5.55
CA ALA A 467 -19.12 9.78 4.80
C ALA A 467 -17.83 9.00 5.11
N ASN A 468 -16.75 9.73 5.40
CA ASN A 468 -15.43 9.16 5.72
C ASN A 468 -15.09 9.22 7.21
N ASP A 469 -16.03 9.62 8.08
CA ASP A 469 -15.79 9.84 9.52
C ASP A 469 -14.56 10.72 9.76
N PHE A 470 -14.44 11.80 9.00
CA PHE A 470 -13.30 12.70 9.07
C PHE A 470 -13.72 14.07 9.61
N ASP A 471 -13.01 14.53 10.64
CA ASP A 471 -13.24 15.83 11.27
C ASP A 471 -11.89 16.47 11.59
N PHE A 472 -11.66 17.66 11.06
CA PHE A 472 -10.45 18.43 11.26
C PHE A 472 -10.81 19.84 11.70
N LEU A 473 -10.28 20.25 12.83
CA LEU A 473 -10.49 21.58 13.42
C LEU A 473 -9.16 22.17 13.85
N GLY A 474 -8.95 23.46 13.55
CA GLY A 474 -7.73 24.13 13.99
C GLY A 474 -7.57 25.53 13.46
N ASN A 475 -6.68 26.27 14.09
CA ASN A 475 -6.19 27.56 13.65
C ASN A 475 -4.73 27.41 13.21
N ALA A 476 -4.37 27.87 12.02
CA ALA A 476 -3.04 27.75 11.50
C ALA A 476 -2.55 29.03 10.86
N THR A 477 -1.30 29.38 11.10
CA THR A 477 -0.62 30.45 10.42
C THR A 477 0.65 29.90 9.78
N PHE A 478 0.76 30.07 8.47
CA PHE A 478 1.95 29.75 7.70
C PHE A 478 2.58 31.05 7.24
N ARG A 479 3.88 31.19 7.42
CA ARG A 479 4.67 32.33 6.92
C ARG A 479 5.82 31.78 6.10
N PHE A 480 5.95 32.27 4.90
CA PHE A 480 7.03 31.93 3.99
C PHE A 480 7.84 33.21 3.70
N ARG A 481 9.16 33.09 3.72
CA ARG A 481 10.06 34.18 3.37
C ARG A 481 10.85 33.81 2.13
N ASP A 482 10.65 34.56 1.08
CA ASP A 482 11.39 34.40 -0.18
C ASP A 482 12.72 35.16 -0.09
N ASN A 483 13.72 34.48 0.41
CA ASN A 483 15.12 34.91 0.37
C ASN A 483 15.91 33.95 -0.53
N GLU A 484 17.24 34.07 -0.56
CA GLU A 484 18.10 33.07 -1.21
C GLU A 484 17.94 31.63 -0.62
N THR A 485 17.38 31.53 0.58
CA THR A 485 17.05 30.29 1.29
C THR A 485 15.56 30.26 1.59
N LEU A 486 14.91 29.14 1.28
CA LEU A 486 13.53 28.92 1.67
C LEU A 486 13.41 28.93 3.21
N GLN A 487 12.54 29.80 3.72
CA GLN A 487 12.18 29.83 5.13
C GLN A 487 10.67 29.77 5.28
N ALA A 488 10.18 28.77 5.99
CA ALA A 488 8.77 28.60 6.29
C ALA A 488 8.57 28.44 7.80
N GLN A 489 7.60 29.14 8.34
CA GLN A 489 7.17 29.02 9.72
C GLN A 489 5.70 28.63 9.75
N MET A 490 5.37 27.62 10.52
CA MET A 490 4.01 27.16 10.79
C MET A 490 3.71 27.29 12.28
N ASP A 491 2.62 27.92 12.64
CA ASP A 491 2.07 27.99 14.01
C ASP A 491 0.61 27.52 13.95
N VAL A 492 0.35 26.33 14.45
CA VAL A 492 -0.99 25.74 14.50
C VAL A 492 -1.43 25.67 15.95
N ARG A 493 -2.65 26.10 16.22
CA ARG A 493 -3.25 26.13 17.55
C ARG A 493 -4.55 25.34 17.56
N LYS A 494 -4.76 24.56 18.61
CA LYS A 494 -5.97 23.75 18.81
C LYS A 494 -6.26 22.85 17.61
N LEU A 495 -5.26 22.12 17.16
CA LEU A 495 -5.43 21.15 16.09
C LEU A 495 -6.16 19.92 16.65
N VAL A 496 -7.33 19.67 16.12
CA VAL A 496 -8.13 18.46 16.38
C VAL A 496 -8.31 17.74 15.07
N LEU A 497 -7.91 16.49 15.04
CA LEU A 497 -8.12 15.60 13.91
C LEU A 497 -8.88 14.37 14.39
N ARG A 498 -10.00 14.09 13.80
CA ARG A 498 -10.80 12.88 14.01
C ARG A 498 -10.97 12.18 12.68
N SER A 499 -10.69 10.91 12.65
CA SER A 499 -10.97 10.06 11.50
C SER A 499 -11.30 8.65 11.97
N ARG A 500 -11.83 7.84 11.12
CA ARG A 500 -12.18 6.44 11.41
C ARG A 500 -11.01 5.66 12.05
N PHE A 501 -9.77 6.01 11.73
CA PHE A 501 -8.57 5.30 12.19
C PHE A 501 -7.72 6.11 13.17
N LEU A 502 -7.77 7.45 13.11
CA LEU A 502 -6.89 8.33 13.85
C LEU A 502 -7.67 9.46 14.52
N SER A 503 -7.48 9.62 15.82
CA SER A 503 -7.90 10.80 16.58
C SER A 503 -6.66 11.48 17.16
N SER A 504 -6.52 12.78 16.94
CA SER A 504 -5.37 13.55 17.45
C SER A 504 -5.82 14.92 17.96
N ASP A 505 -5.35 15.30 19.14
CA ASP A 505 -5.51 16.62 19.73
C ASP A 505 -4.12 17.21 20.01
N ILE A 506 -3.82 18.36 19.44
CA ILE A 506 -2.57 19.11 19.64
C ILE A 506 -2.93 20.53 20.08
N GLU A 507 -2.47 20.95 21.27
CA GLU A 507 -2.73 22.29 21.74
C GLU A 507 -2.00 23.33 20.91
N ARG A 508 -0.73 23.09 20.61
CA ARG A 508 0.07 23.95 19.75
C ARG A 508 1.17 23.18 19.06
N LEU A 509 1.34 23.42 17.77
CA LEU A 509 2.42 22.95 16.93
C LEU A 509 3.10 24.16 16.28
N VAL A 510 4.38 24.35 16.55
CA VAL A 510 5.22 25.32 15.85
C VAL A 510 6.28 24.56 15.07
N ALA A 511 6.39 24.86 13.79
CA ALA A 511 7.44 24.29 12.96
C ALA A 511 8.13 25.40 12.15
N ASN A 512 9.46 25.36 12.09
CA ASN A 512 10.27 26.22 11.25
C ASN A 512 11.02 25.32 10.28
N VAL A 513 10.86 25.58 9.00
CA VAL A 513 11.54 24.85 7.93
C VAL A 513 12.41 25.83 7.16
N SER A 514 13.64 25.43 6.91
CA SER A 514 14.57 26.23 6.11
C SER A 514 15.35 25.36 5.14
N SER A 515 15.74 25.94 4.00
CA SER A 515 16.62 25.31 3.02
C SER A 515 17.81 26.23 2.72
N THR A 516 19.00 25.68 2.66
CA THR A 516 20.23 26.45 2.46
C THR A 516 20.75 26.45 1.02
N ASN A 517 20.29 25.51 0.19
CA ASN A 517 20.74 25.37 -1.20
C ASN A 517 19.61 25.08 -2.18
N PRO A 518 18.51 25.89 -2.19
CA PRO A 518 17.32 25.52 -2.97
C PRO A 518 17.52 25.58 -4.49
N GLN A 519 18.57 26.23 -4.98
CA GLN A 519 18.80 26.45 -6.40
C GLN A 519 19.87 25.55 -7.03
N ASP A 520 20.63 24.79 -6.23
CA ASP A 520 21.67 23.89 -6.74
C ASP A 520 21.03 22.59 -7.27
N THR A 521 20.98 22.46 -8.59
CA THR A 521 20.38 21.27 -9.24
C THR A 521 21.25 20.02 -9.18
N ASN A 522 22.54 20.18 -8.85
CA ASN A 522 23.51 19.06 -8.81
C ASN A 522 23.64 18.44 -7.41
N ARG A 523 23.05 19.06 -6.40
CA ARG A 523 23.08 18.59 -5.02
C ARG A 523 21.66 18.31 -4.51
N ILE A 524 21.58 17.40 -3.53
CA ILE A 524 20.36 17.21 -2.77
C ILE A 524 20.08 18.48 -1.96
N VAL A 525 18.85 18.94 -2.03
CA VAL A 525 18.40 20.13 -1.28
C VAL A 525 18.56 19.88 0.21
N SER A 526 19.24 20.81 0.88
CA SER A 526 19.38 20.78 2.33
C SER A 526 18.17 21.44 2.98
N LEU A 527 17.40 20.64 3.71
CA LEU A 527 16.23 21.07 4.48
C LEU A 527 16.51 20.89 5.97
N GLN A 528 16.19 21.89 6.75
CA GLN A 528 16.18 21.82 8.20
C GLN A 528 14.77 22.12 8.70
N CYS A 529 14.27 21.30 9.60
CA CYS A 529 12.97 21.46 10.25
C CYS A 529 13.13 21.42 11.76
N ASP A 530 12.79 22.51 12.43
CA ASP A 530 12.68 22.59 13.88
C ASP A 530 11.21 22.61 14.27
N MET A 531 10.77 21.65 15.07
CA MET A 531 9.38 21.49 15.44
C MET A 531 9.22 21.44 16.95
N GLU A 532 8.25 22.16 17.48
CA GLU A 532 7.83 22.09 18.88
C GLU A 532 6.34 21.79 18.96
N VAL A 533 6.01 20.73 19.71
CA VAL A 533 4.64 20.28 19.90
C VAL A 533 4.30 20.33 21.39
N SER A 534 3.18 20.92 21.72
CA SER A 534 2.66 20.99 23.08
C SER A 534 1.37 20.18 23.20
N LYS A 535 1.32 19.36 24.23
CA LYS A 535 0.12 18.54 24.59
C LYS A 535 -0.45 17.72 23.42
N LEU A 536 0.41 16.94 22.78
CA LEU A 536 -0.02 15.96 21.78
C LEU A 536 -0.77 14.84 22.47
N ARG A 537 -1.98 14.56 22.02
CA ARG A 537 -2.72 13.33 22.27
C ARG A 537 -3.12 12.75 20.93
N ALA A 538 -2.82 11.50 20.70
CA ALA A 538 -3.23 10.81 19.50
C ALA A 538 -3.68 9.39 19.83
N SER A 539 -4.69 8.91 19.15
CA SER A 539 -5.14 7.52 19.24
C SER A 539 -5.47 6.99 17.85
N MET A 540 -5.11 5.73 17.61
CA MET A 540 -5.44 5.00 16.39
C MET A 540 -6.34 3.83 16.78
N GLY A 541 -7.63 3.95 16.48
CA GLY A 541 -8.68 3.13 17.06
C GLY A 541 -8.66 3.16 18.59
N ASP A 542 -9.21 2.14 19.25
CA ASP A 542 -9.20 2.01 20.70
C ASP A 542 -7.88 1.44 21.26
N SER A 543 -7.06 0.86 20.39
CA SER A 543 -5.91 0.06 20.77
C SER A 543 -4.59 0.85 20.88
N ILE A 544 -4.39 1.91 20.09
CA ILE A 544 -3.14 2.66 20.08
C ILE A 544 -3.38 4.07 20.62
N LYS A 545 -2.63 4.45 21.66
CA LYS A 545 -2.68 5.79 22.26
C LYS A 545 -1.28 6.35 22.44
N LEU A 546 -1.10 7.59 22.05
CA LEU A 546 0.13 8.35 22.19
C LEU A 546 -0.16 9.67 22.91
N TYR A 547 0.66 9.99 23.88
CA TYR A 547 0.62 11.28 24.57
C TYR A 547 2.02 11.83 24.76
N SER A 548 2.20 13.13 24.50
CA SER A 548 3.41 13.88 24.84
C SER A 548 3.04 15.25 25.40
N ALA A 549 3.59 15.62 26.54
CA ALA A 549 3.32 16.94 27.14
C ALA A 549 4.00 18.05 26.34
N ARG A 550 5.25 17.90 26.03
CA ARG A 550 6.02 18.79 25.17
C ARG A 550 7.09 17.97 24.45
N ALA A 551 7.16 18.12 23.16
CA ALA A 551 8.20 17.50 22.34
C ALA A 551 8.85 18.56 21.44
N LYS A 552 10.17 18.51 21.32
CA LYS A 552 10.95 19.26 20.35
C LYS A 552 11.64 18.28 19.42
N ALA A 553 11.41 18.45 18.14
CA ALA A 553 12.05 17.66 17.12
C ALA A 553 12.84 18.57 16.19
N GLN A 554 14.00 18.11 15.76
CA GLN A 554 14.80 18.72 14.72
C GLN A 554 15.08 17.64 13.69
N ALA A 555 14.85 17.94 12.44
CA ALA A 555 15.17 17.09 11.32
C ALA A 555 15.94 17.89 10.28
N ALA A 556 17.01 17.33 9.78
CA ALA A 556 17.76 17.89 8.67
C ALA A 556 17.92 16.82 7.58
N LEU A 557 17.54 17.18 6.36
CA LEU A 557 17.81 16.42 5.15
C LEU A 557 18.90 17.14 4.39
N GLY A 558 19.89 16.43 3.90
CA GLY A 558 20.95 16.99 3.10
C GLY A 558 21.73 15.93 2.35
N PRO A 559 22.76 16.30 1.62
CA PRO A 559 23.65 15.35 0.97
C PRO A 559 24.51 14.59 1.99
N GLN A 560 24.89 13.37 1.65
CA GLN A 560 25.86 12.61 2.46
C GLN A 560 27.26 13.26 2.37
N GLU A 561 28.07 13.09 3.41
CA GLU A 561 29.43 13.63 3.46
C GLU A 561 30.34 13.00 2.38
N MET A 562 30.17 11.71 2.10
CA MET A 562 30.99 10.98 1.13
C MET A 562 30.38 10.91 -0.26
N ASP A 563 29.07 11.11 -0.40
CA ASP A 563 28.36 11.02 -1.69
C ASP A 563 27.25 12.07 -1.74
N VAL A 564 27.56 13.24 -2.30
CA VAL A 564 26.62 14.37 -2.40
C VAL A 564 25.39 14.10 -3.26
N THR A 565 25.37 12.98 -4.01
CA THR A 565 24.23 12.57 -4.82
C THR A 565 23.20 11.75 -4.04
N LYS A 566 23.55 11.29 -2.83
CA LYS A 566 22.66 10.52 -1.96
C LYS A 566 22.22 11.33 -0.74
N PRO A 567 20.97 11.18 -0.30
CA PRO A 567 20.47 11.89 0.85
C PRO A 567 20.93 11.26 2.17
N ALA A 568 21.15 12.13 3.16
CA ALA A 568 21.27 11.80 4.57
C ALA A 568 20.21 12.54 5.38
N ILE A 569 19.73 11.92 6.44
CA ILE A 569 18.78 12.51 7.39
C ILE A 569 19.43 12.55 8.76
N ASP A 570 19.50 13.74 9.37
CA ASP A 570 19.77 13.92 10.78
C ASP A 570 18.46 14.21 11.50
N PHE A 571 18.19 13.44 12.55
CA PHE A 571 16.97 13.58 13.33
C PHE A 571 17.28 13.63 14.82
N SER A 572 16.74 14.60 15.52
CA SER A 572 16.73 14.64 16.97
C SER A 572 15.33 14.90 17.51
N LEU A 573 14.96 14.17 18.56
CA LEU A 573 13.71 14.34 19.30
C LEU A 573 14.02 14.43 20.78
N ARG A 574 13.44 15.41 21.46
CA ARG A 574 13.41 15.48 22.91
C ARG A 574 11.99 15.68 23.38
N ALA A 575 11.52 14.79 24.22
CA ALA A 575 10.21 14.88 24.83
C ALA A 575 10.32 14.90 26.34
N ASP A 576 9.62 15.80 27.03
CA ASP A 576 9.61 15.88 28.48
C ASP A 576 8.88 14.68 29.10
N SER A 577 7.83 14.23 28.45
CA SER A 577 7.12 13.00 28.75
C SER A 577 6.56 12.40 27.47
N LEU A 578 6.67 11.07 27.35
CA LEU A 578 6.09 10.30 26.26
C LEU A 578 5.35 9.11 26.85
N PHE A 579 4.08 9.00 26.52
CA PHE A 579 3.26 7.83 26.86
C PHE A 579 2.79 7.20 25.55
N PHE A 580 2.95 5.89 25.47
CA PHE A 580 2.48 5.09 24.35
C PHE A 580 1.73 3.87 24.87
N SER A 581 0.62 3.53 24.24
CA SER A 581 -0.15 2.32 24.53
C SER A 581 -0.62 1.69 23.23
N ALA A 582 -0.39 0.39 23.05
CA ALA A 582 -0.85 -0.38 21.89
C ALA A 582 -1.08 -1.84 22.29
N ALA A 583 -2.20 -2.41 21.88
CA ALA A 583 -2.54 -3.82 22.10
C ALA A 583 -2.27 -4.29 23.54
N GLY A 584 -2.69 -3.50 24.54
CA GLY A 584 -2.43 -3.80 25.98
C GLY A 584 -1.02 -3.44 26.46
N THR A 585 -0.06 -3.24 25.57
CA THR A 585 1.29 -2.76 25.91
C THR A 585 1.24 -1.28 26.28
N ARG A 586 1.87 -0.90 27.38
CA ARG A 586 1.95 0.49 27.85
C ARG A 586 3.39 0.87 28.11
N MET A 587 3.79 2.00 27.56
CA MET A 587 5.11 2.58 27.72
C MET A 587 5.00 4.02 28.18
N ALA A 588 5.72 4.37 29.22
CA ALA A 588 5.81 5.74 29.71
C ALA A 588 7.29 6.09 29.89
N MET A 589 7.72 7.18 29.28
CA MET A 589 9.08 7.69 29.36
C MET A 589 9.09 9.13 29.86
N ASN A 590 10.03 9.46 30.74
CA ASN A 590 10.32 10.84 31.11
C ASN A 590 11.65 11.26 30.51
N VAL A 591 11.68 12.46 29.95
CA VAL A 591 12.85 13.04 29.29
C VAL A 591 13.44 12.04 28.30
N ALA A 592 12.62 11.70 27.29
CA ALA A 592 13.08 10.89 26.18
C ALA A 592 13.85 11.75 25.18
N GLY A 593 14.96 11.24 24.69
CA GLY A 593 15.77 11.87 23.65
C GLY A 593 16.20 10.85 22.61
N ILE A 594 16.09 11.25 21.35
CA ILE A 594 16.55 10.50 20.19
C ILE A 594 17.47 11.41 19.40
N LYS A 595 18.63 10.92 19.03
CA LYS A 595 19.53 11.59 18.09
C LYS A 595 20.00 10.52 17.10
N MET A 596 19.55 10.64 15.86
CA MET A 596 19.77 9.65 14.81
C MET A 596 20.26 10.33 13.55
N LYS A 597 21.22 9.73 12.87
CA LYS A 597 21.62 10.02 11.49
C LYS A 597 21.32 8.79 10.65
N ALA A 598 20.78 8.97 9.47
CA ALA A 598 20.53 7.88 8.54
C ALA A 598 21.03 8.24 7.15
N ASP A 599 21.88 7.41 6.61
CA ASP A 599 22.41 7.52 5.26
C ASP A 599 21.64 6.57 4.33
N LYS A 600 21.18 7.05 3.17
CA LYS A 600 20.54 6.23 2.17
C LYS A 600 21.58 5.43 1.39
N LEU A 601 21.53 4.10 1.47
CA LEU A 601 22.45 3.21 0.74
C LEU A 601 21.94 2.90 -0.67
N ASN A 602 20.64 2.59 -0.79
CA ASN A 602 19.94 2.34 -2.05
C ASN A 602 18.47 2.79 -1.92
N ASP A 603 17.65 2.59 -2.95
CA ASP A 603 16.27 3.12 -3.00
C ASP A 603 15.36 2.66 -1.86
N SER A 604 15.64 1.53 -1.23
CA SER A 604 14.83 0.96 -0.16
C SER A 604 15.53 0.85 1.18
N LEU A 605 16.86 1.09 1.26
CA LEU A 605 17.65 0.81 2.45
C LEU A 605 18.30 2.06 3.02
N TRP A 606 17.96 2.37 4.27
CA TRP A 606 18.58 3.41 5.10
C TRP A 606 19.40 2.77 6.22
N MET A 607 20.56 3.34 6.54
CA MET A 607 21.40 2.90 7.64
C MET A 607 21.33 3.91 8.80
N PRO A 608 20.47 3.67 9.80
CA PRO A 608 20.36 4.55 10.94
C PRO A 608 21.53 4.35 11.90
N LYS A 609 22.10 5.45 12.36
CA LYS A 609 23.11 5.51 13.43
C LYS A 609 22.74 6.56 14.43
N GLY A 610 22.84 6.25 15.71
CA GLY A 610 22.54 7.25 16.72
C GLY A 610 22.32 6.70 18.10
N ILE A 611 21.69 7.51 18.93
CA ILE A 611 21.46 7.23 20.34
C ILE A 611 19.99 7.51 20.67
N VAL A 612 19.38 6.57 21.41
CA VAL A 612 18.07 6.73 22.04
C VAL A 612 18.29 6.71 23.54
N GLY A 613 17.90 7.76 24.22
CA GLY A 613 18.10 7.88 25.68
C GLY A 613 16.83 8.30 26.40
N PHE A 614 16.73 7.94 27.66
CA PHE A 614 15.65 8.37 28.55
C PHE A 614 16.12 8.39 30.00
N ASN A 615 15.48 9.24 30.83
CA ASN A 615 15.78 9.26 32.27
C ASN A 615 15.02 8.17 33.02
N ARG A 616 13.78 7.92 32.66
CA ARG A 616 12.97 6.84 33.21
C ARG A 616 12.09 6.26 32.13
N LEU A 617 12.07 4.92 32.05
CA LEU A 617 11.14 4.15 31.26
C LEU A 617 10.34 3.23 32.18
N ARG A 618 9.05 3.21 31.98
CA ARG A 618 8.13 2.20 32.53
C ARG A 618 7.43 1.52 31.37
N PHE A 619 7.63 0.23 31.26
CA PHE A 619 7.10 -0.60 30.18
C PHE A 619 6.27 -1.75 30.78
N ARG A 620 5.13 -2.03 30.20
CA ARG A 620 4.21 -3.11 30.60
C ARG A 620 3.61 -3.73 29.38
N THR A 621 3.60 -5.05 29.29
CA THR A 621 2.94 -5.82 28.22
C THR A 621 1.88 -6.76 28.80
N PRO A 622 0.89 -7.21 28.03
CA PRO A 622 -0.06 -8.23 28.46
C PRO A 622 0.59 -9.56 28.80
N GLU A 623 1.66 -9.91 28.06
CA GLU A 623 2.39 -11.16 28.23
C GLU A 623 3.22 -11.19 29.52
N PHE A 624 3.43 -10.02 30.12
CA PHE A 624 4.24 -9.88 31.32
C PHE A 624 3.60 -8.95 32.35
N GLY A 625 3.01 -9.50 33.40
CA GLY A 625 2.17 -8.78 34.37
C GLY A 625 2.88 -7.68 35.17
N LEU A 626 4.20 -7.76 35.34
CA LEU A 626 4.97 -6.78 36.08
C LEU A 626 5.50 -5.64 35.19
N PRO A 627 5.50 -4.39 35.67
CA PRO A 627 6.11 -3.29 34.97
C PRO A 627 7.65 -3.41 34.97
N ILE A 628 8.24 -3.35 33.77
CA ILE A 628 9.67 -3.21 33.56
C ILE A 628 10.01 -1.74 33.72
N ARG A 629 10.90 -1.42 34.61
CA ARG A 629 11.36 -0.05 34.88
C ARG A 629 12.84 0.04 34.51
N MET A 630 13.17 1.05 33.71
CA MET A 630 14.55 1.36 33.37
C MET A 630 14.85 2.79 33.78
N SER A 631 16.06 3.02 34.27
CA SER A 631 16.51 4.35 34.69
C SER A 631 17.75 4.75 33.92
N LYS A 632 17.80 6.03 33.52
CA LYS A 632 18.95 6.71 32.90
C LYS A 632 19.74 5.83 31.94
N THR A 633 19.09 5.40 30.88
CA THR A 633 19.62 4.46 29.90
C THR A 633 19.78 5.15 28.55
N ALA A 634 20.87 4.87 27.88
CA ALA A 634 21.11 5.24 26.50
C ALA A 634 21.39 3.97 25.67
N VAL A 635 20.72 3.89 24.53
CA VAL A 635 20.84 2.80 23.59
C VAL A 635 21.47 3.35 22.31
N THR A 636 22.56 2.74 21.86
CA THR A 636 23.19 3.11 20.59
C THR A 636 22.66 2.23 19.47
N VAL A 637 22.29 2.84 18.37
CA VAL A 637 21.82 2.18 17.14
C VAL A 637 22.91 2.38 16.08
N ASP A 638 23.34 1.31 15.44
CA ASP A 638 24.26 1.33 14.29
C ASP A 638 23.77 0.35 13.23
N GLY A 639 22.96 0.84 12.30
CA GLY A 639 22.26 0.03 11.33
C GLY A 639 21.34 -1.00 12.00
N PRO A 640 21.52 -2.29 11.73
CA PRO A 640 20.73 -3.34 12.34
C PRO A 640 21.13 -3.67 13.79
N LYS A 641 22.26 -3.12 14.25
CA LYS A 641 22.84 -3.38 15.56
C LYS A 641 22.38 -2.34 16.59
N ILE A 642 21.86 -2.81 17.70
CA ILE A 642 21.49 -2.02 18.87
C ILE A 642 22.42 -2.41 20.01
N THR A 643 23.09 -1.43 20.62
CA THR A 643 24.00 -1.66 21.74
C THR A 643 23.47 -1.02 23.01
N LEU A 644 23.42 -1.79 24.07
CA LEU A 644 23.08 -1.38 25.41
C LEU A 644 24.37 -1.23 26.25
N LYS A 645 24.49 -0.11 26.92
CA LYS A 645 25.60 0.12 27.86
C LYS A 645 25.04 0.37 29.26
N ASN A 646 25.27 -0.57 30.18
CA ASN A 646 24.88 -0.48 31.59
C ASN A 646 23.40 -0.09 31.78
N ALA A 647 22.51 -0.72 30.99
CA ALA A 647 21.08 -0.48 31.09
C ALA A 647 20.53 -1.04 32.41
N SER A 648 20.20 -0.15 33.33
CA SER A 648 19.63 -0.53 34.62
C SER A 648 18.14 -0.86 34.46
N VAL A 649 17.81 -2.10 34.76
CA VAL A 649 16.43 -2.64 34.62
C VAL A 649 15.94 -3.13 35.98
N ARG A 650 14.71 -2.78 36.35
CA ARG A 650 14.03 -3.25 37.56
C ARG A 650 12.69 -3.85 37.20
N ILE A 651 12.48 -5.09 37.62
CA ILE A 651 11.23 -5.84 37.40
C ILE A 651 10.79 -6.40 38.76
N GLY A 652 9.75 -5.85 39.33
CA GLY A 652 9.33 -6.21 40.68
C GLY A 652 10.44 -6.00 41.72
N ARG A 653 10.81 -7.07 42.37
CA ARG A 653 11.95 -7.10 43.32
C ARG A 653 13.31 -7.28 42.64
N SER A 654 13.30 -7.81 41.41
CA SER A 654 14.52 -8.06 40.63
C SER A 654 15.14 -6.76 40.12
N ASN A 655 16.45 -6.60 40.30
CA ASN A 655 17.23 -5.54 39.68
C ASN A 655 18.32 -6.16 38.80
N MET A 656 18.58 -5.55 37.67
CA MET A 656 19.58 -6.06 36.75
C MET A 656 20.22 -4.92 35.94
N THR A 657 21.47 -5.13 35.59
CA THR A 657 22.16 -4.25 34.64
C THR A 657 22.54 -5.08 33.42
N ALA A 658 22.08 -4.63 32.25
CA ALA A 658 22.35 -5.31 31.00
C ALA A 658 23.32 -4.51 30.15
N THR A 659 24.32 -5.18 29.59
CA THR A 659 25.29 -4.63 28.65
C THR A 659 25.47 -5.60 27.49
N GLY A 660 25.52 -5.10 26.26
CA GLY A 660 25.72 -5.95 25.09
C GLY A 660 25.04 -5.41 23.87
N ASP A 661 24.79 -6.27 22.90
CA ASP A 661 24.22 -5.89 21.62
C ASP A 661 23.10 -6.83 21.17
N MET A 662 22.22 -6.27 20.37
CA MET A 662 21.12 -6.95 19.72
C MET A 662 21.11 -6.62 18.23
N MET A 663 20.74 -7.59 17.40
CA MET A 663 20.64 -7.43 15.95
C MET A 663 19.28 -7.89 15.44
N GLY A 664 18.79 -7.21 14.40
CA GLY A 664 17.56 -7.62 13.71
C GLY A 664 16.25 -7.19 14.39
N VAL A 665 16.27 -6.30 15.38
CA VAL A 665 15.06 -5.87 16.14
C VAL A 665 13.92 -5.41 15.24
N TYR A 666 14.21 -4.53 14.27
CA TYR A 666 13.19 -4.03 13.33
C TYR A 666 12.55 -5.15 12.50
N ARG A 667 13.37 -6.05 11.96
CA ARG A 667 12.89 -7.17 11.12
C ARG A 667 12.13 -8.22 11.94
N ALA A 668 12.56 -8.45 13.17
CA ALA A 668 11.88 -9.34 14.09
C ALA A 668 10.47 -8.82 14.41
N MET A 669 10.33 -7.51 14.67
CA MET A 669 9.05 -6.89 14.99
C MET A 669 8.10 -6.77 13.78
N THR A 670 8.63 -6.51 12.59
CA THR A 670 7.79 -6.23 11.40
C THR A 670 7.56 -7.44 10.52
N LYS A 671 8.50 -8.40 10.51
CA LYS A 671 8.47 -9.57 9.60
C LYS A 671 8.58 -10.91 10.33
N GLY A 672 8.69 -10.91 11.68
CA GLY A 672 8.90 -12.13 12.44
C GLY A 672 10.25 -12.81 12.18
N GLU A 673 11.25 -12.07 11.62
CA GLU A 673 12.59 -12.60 11.37
C GLU A 673 13.36 -12.81 12.69
N LYS A 674 14.53 -13.40 12.59
CA LYS A 674 15.35 -13.78 13.74
C LYS A 674 15.90 -12.54 14.47
N LEU A 675 15.68 -12.50 15.80
CA LEU A 675 16.27 -11.55 16.73
C LEU A 675 17.47 -12.20 17.43
N THR A 676 18.65 -11.62 17.27
CA THR A 676 19.89 -12.10 17.91
C THR A 676 20.32 -11.12 19.00
N ALA A 677 20.72 -11.61 20.16
CA ALA A 677 21.23 -10.79 21.24
C ALA A 677 22.41 -11.46 21.99
N HIS A 678 23.45 -10.70 22.26
CA HIS A 678 24.59 -11.08 23.12
C HIS A 678 24.65 -10.10 24.27
N LEU A 679 24.25 -10.52 25.45
CA LEU A 679 24.10 -9.65 26.60
C LEU A 679 24.89 -10.19 27.81
N SER A 680 25.55 -9.31 28.54
CA SER A 680 26.04 -9.54 29.86
C SER A 680 25.06 -8.96 30.88
N LEU A 681 24.62 -9.78 31.81
CA LEU A 681 23.63 -9.48 32.81
C LEU A 681 24.26 -9.57 34.21
N THR A 682 24.26 -8.46 34.93
CA THR A 682 24.66 -8.42 36.33
C THR A 682 23.48 -8.07 37.22
N SER A 683 23.39 -8.69 38.40
CA SER A 683 22.26 -8.43 39.30
C SER A 683 22.64 -8.64 40.77
N ASP A 684 22.07 -7.79 41.63
CA ASP A 684 22.15 -8.02 43.06
C ASP A 684 21.08 -9.03 43.55
N LEU A 685 19.91 -9.02 42.88
CA LEU A 685 18.80 -9.94 43.22
C LEU A 685 17.94 -10.21 41.99
N ILE A 686 17.78 -11.51 41.70
CA ILE A 686 16.75 -12.00 40.77
C ILE A 686 15.75 -12.85 41.54
N ASP A 687 14.48 -12.52 41.51
CA ASP A 687 13.37 -13.30 42.00
C ASP A 687 12.67 -14.02 40.85
N CYS A 688 13.11 -15.23 40.57
CA CYS A 688 12.58 -16.06 39.49
C CYS A 688 11.10 -16.37 39.68
N ASN A 689 10.64 -16.58 40.92
CA ASN A 689 9.24 -16.86 41.21
C ASN A 689 8.34 -15.71 40.74
N GLN A 690 8.77 -14.49 41.10
CA GLN A 690 8.01 -13.30 40.69
C GLN A 690 8.05 -13.11 39.18
N LEU A 691 9.17 -13.34 38.52
CA LEU A 691 9.33 -13.23 37.07
C LEU A 691 8.48 -14.27 36.32
N ILE A 692 8.54 -15.54 36.74
CA ILE A 692 7.80 -16.65 36.12
C ILE A 692 6.28 -16.47 36.32
N ASN A 693 5.85 -16.15 37.55
CA ASN A 693 4.41 -15.93 37.84
C ASN A 693 3.86 -14.69 37.14
N SER A 694 4.71 -13.84 36.61
CA SER A 694 4.30 -12.63 35.86
C SER A 694 4.19 -12.87 34.38
N LEU A 695 4.60 -14.03 33.87
CA LEU A 695 4.39 -14.45 32.49
C LEU A 695 2.92 -14.86 32.35
N SER A 696 2.16 -14.05 31.61
CA SER A 696 0.78 -14.34 31.26
C SER A 696 0.76 -14.93 29.86
N PHE A 697 0.22 -16.14 29.71
CA PHE A 697 -0.01 -16.73 28.41
C PHE A 697 -1.41 -16.35 27.96
N PRO A 698 -1.66 -16.03 26.67
CA PRO A 698 -3.02 -15.81 26.18
C PRO A 698 -3.80 -17.09 26.39
N GLU A 699 -4.78 -17.05 27.29
CA GLU A 699 -5.80 -18.09 27.41
C GLU A 699 -6.75 -17.97 26.22
N ASP A 700 -7.02 -19.09 25.55
CA ASP A 700 -8.24 -19.21 24.76
C ASP A 700 -9.43 -18.89 25.66
N THR A 701 -10.08 -17.76 25.37
CA THR A 701 -11.21 -17.22 26.12
C THR A 701 -12.42 -18.13 25.97
N THR A 702 -12.53 -19.14 26.83
CA THR A 702 -13.82 -19.76 27.24
C THR A 702 -13.59 -20.59 28.49
N GLU A 703 -13.46 -19.93 29.65
CA GLU A 703 -13.98 -20.55 30.89
C GLU A 703 -13.99 -19.50 32.02
N VAL A 704 -15.08 -19.52 32.74
CA VAL A 704 -15.50 -18.63 33.80
C VAL A 704 -14.61 -18.81 35.04
N LEU A 705 -14.16 -17.72 35.62
CA LEU A 705 -13.49 -17.64 36.92
C LEU A 705 -14.30 -18.29 38.01
N THR A 706 -13.82 -19.43 38.52
CA THR A 706 -14.19 -19.92 39.85
C THR A 706 -12.94 -19.95 40.72
N ASP A 707 -13.16 -19.53 41.99
CA ASP A 707 -12.13 -19.29 43.00
C ASP A 707 -11.13 -20.42 43.29
N SER A 708 -9.89 -19.98 43.52
CA SER A 708 -8.82 -20.57 44.38
C SER A 708 -8.51 -22.06 44.25
N VAL A 709 -7.72 -22.39 43.21
CA VAL A 709 -6.81 -23.54 43.23
C VAL A 709 -5.42 -23.02 42.78
N PRO A 710 -4.27 -23.45 43.36
CA PRO A 710 -2.95 -23.07 42.88
C PRO A 710 -2.82 -23.44 41.41
N SER A 711 -2.58 -22.46 40.55
CA SER A 711 -2.51 -22.67 39.10
C SER A 711 -1.40 -23.65 38.79
N GLU A 712 -1.74 -24.81 38.22
CA GLU A 712 -0.78 -25.74 37.64
C GLU A 712 0.14 -25.00 36.67
N MET A 713 1.46 -25.20 36.75
CA MET A 713 2.42 -24.57 35.87
C MET A 713 2.16 -25.01 34.42
N LYS A 714 1.82 -24.07 33.55
CA LYS A 714 1.65 -24.34 32.10
C LYS A 714 3.00 -24.34 31.41
N LEU A 715 3.15 -25.16 30.36
CA LEU A 715 4.39 -25.29 29.60
C LEU A 715 4.75 -23.95 28.92
N PHE A 716 5.95 -23.43 29.18
CA PHE A 716 6.48 -22.22 28.58
C PHE A 716 6.98 -22.48 27.17
N VAL A 717 6.29 -21.91 26.17
CA VAL A 717 6.68 -22.02 24.75
C VAL A 717 7.70 -20.97 24.38
N ILE A 718 8.86 -21.41 23.86
CA ILE A 718 9.95 -20.51 23.46
C ILE A 718 9.76 -20.10 22.00
N PRO A 719 9.75 -18.79 21.67
CA PRO A 719 9.64 -18.31 20.32
C PRO A 719 10.72 -18.86 19.37
N ARG A 720 10.37 -19.07 18.10
CA ARG A 720 11.31 -19.62 17.09
C ARG A 720 12.35 -18.59 16.63
N ASN A 721 11.98 -17.33 16.66
CA ASN A 721 12.75 -16.23 16.08
C ASN A 721 13.70 -15.55 17.09
N ILE A 722 14.07 -16.23 18.16
CA ILE A 722 14.99 -15.72 19.19
C ILE A 722 16.31 -16.51 19.15
N ASP A 723 17.42 -15.78 19.24
CA ASP A 723 18.78 -16.33 19.40
C ASP A 723 19.55 -15.44 20.37
N PHE A 724 19.46 -15.75 21.65
CA PHE A 724 20.04 -14.94 22.73
C PHE A 724 21.16 -15.72 23.42
N GLU A 725 22.28 -15.07 23.58
CA GLU A 725 23.42 -15.51 24.43
C GLU A 725 23.56 -14.52 25.59
N LEU A 726 23.34 -14.99 26.79
CA LEU A 726 23.37 -14.19 28.00
C LEU A 726 24.52 -14.68 28.89
N GLN A 727 25.47 -13.82 29.20
CA GLN A 727 26.45 -14.06 30.24
C GLN A 727 25.91 -13.48 31.55
N THR A 728 25.87 -14.30 32.60
CA THR A 728 25.25 -13.91 33.87
C THR A 728 26.23 -13.85 35.02
N ASP A 729 26.08 -12.80 35.82
CA ASP A 729 26.77 -12.61 37.11
C ASP A 729 25.76 -12.08 38.14
N LEU A 730 25.13 -13.02 38.87
CA LEU A 730 24.01 -12.76 39.74
C LEU A 730 24.38 -13.04 41.20
N LYS A 731 24.38 -12.02 42.06
CA LYS A 731 24.74 -12.21 43.46
C LYS A 731 23.76 -13.07 44.21
N LYS A 732 22.43 -12.87 43.97
CA LYS A 732 21.35 -13.62 44.61
C LYS A 732 20.27 -13.94 43.62
N VAL A 733 19.83 -15.20 43.58
CA VAL A 733 18.72 -15.69 42.80
C VAL A 733 17.77 -16.46 43.73
N ILE A 734 16.50 -16.05 43.75
CA ILE A 734 15.44 -16.74 44.49
C ILE A 734 14.62 -17.56 43.47
N PHE A 735 14.59 -18.87 43.68
CA PHE A 735 13.73 -19.77 42.91
C PHE A 735 13.02 -20.74 43.84
N GLU A 736 11.70 -20.79 43.78
CA GLU A 736 10.84 -21.45 44.77
C GLU A 736 11.15 -20.93 46.19
N LYS A 737 11.54 -21.84 47.10
CA LYS A 737 11.94 -21.52 48.46
C LYS A 737 13.46 -21.40 48.63
N MET A 738 14.21 -21.48 47.53
CA MET A 738 15.67 -21.57 47.52
C MET A 738 16.29 -20.20 47.21
N LEU A 739 17.41 -19.95 47.91
CA LEU A 739 18.31 -18.87 47.65
C LEU A 739 19.61 -19.43 47.05
N PHE A 740 19.91 -19.03 45.83
CA PHE A 740 21.20 -19.29 45.17
C PHE A 740 22.04 -18.02 45.22
N GLU A 741 23.30 -18.18 45.61
CA GLU A 741 24.25 -17.07 45.72
C GLU A 741 25.39 -17.25 44.72
N ASN A 742 25.89 -16.14 44.21
CA ASN A 742 27.04 -16.08 43.29
C ASN A 742 26.81 -16.97 42.04
N VAL A 743 25.69 -16.74 41.36
CA VAL A 743 25.34 -17.49 40.16
C VAL A 743 26.07 -16.91 38.97
N HIS A 744 26.98 -17.66 38.39
CA HIS A 744 27.73 -17.29 37.18
C HIS A 744 27.54 -18.36 36.12
N GLY A 745 27.45 -17.97 34.87
CA GLY A 745 27.34 -18.88 33.73
C GLY A 745 26.70 -18.25 32.51
N ALA A 746 26.49 -19.05 31.46
CA ALA A 746 25.88 -18.63 30.22
C ALA A 746 24.46 -19.21 30.07
N ILE A 747 23.60 -18.43 29.50
CA ILE A 747 22.23 -18.81 29.09
C ILE A 747 22.07 -18.60 27.60
N ASP A 748 21.91 -19.67 26.88
CA ASP A 748 21.59 -19.65 25.44
C ASP A 748 20.10 -19.90 25.21
N ILE A 749 19.45 -19.05 24.47
CA ILE A 749 18.05 -19.22 24.06
C ILE A 749 18.01 -19.26 22.55
N LYS A 750 17.95 -20.45 21.98
CA LYS A 750 17.90 -20.65 20.52
C LYS A 750 17.18 -21.92 20.14
N ASN A 751 16.64 -21.98 18.93
CA ASN A 751 15.93 -23.14 18.37
C ASN A 751 14.81 -23.67 19.31
N GLN A 752 14.07 -22.75 19.93
CA GLN A 752 13.01 -23.04 20.91
C GLN A 752 13.52 -23.82 22.16
N ALA A 753 14.79 -23.63 22.52
CA ALA A 753 15.40 -24.18 23.68
C ALA A 753 16.11 -23.10 24.52
N ILE A 754 16.06 -23.26 25.84
CA ILE A 754 16.88 -22.54 26.81
C ILE A 754 17.96 -23.52 27.26
N HIS A 755 19.18 -23.15 27.15
CA HIS A 755 20.35 -23.89 27.61
C HIS A 755 21.10 -23.06 28.60
N LEU A 756 21.23 -23.55 29.82
CA LEU A 756 22.05 -22.98 30.88
C LEU A 756 23.37 -23.74 30.90
N GLU A 757 24.45 -23.08 30.54
CA GLU A 757 25.74 -23.72 30.38
C GLU A 757 26.72 -23.25 31.49
N ASP A 758 27.45 -24.20 32.07
CA ASP A 758 28.48 -23.97 33.11
C ASP A 758 28.02 -23.04 34.25
N LEU A 759 26.75 -23.21 34.70
CA LEU A 759 26.30 -22.49 35.88
C LEU A 759 27.09 -22.93 37.11
N SER A 760 27.72 -22.00 37.77
CA SER A 760 28.31 -22.17 39.11
C SER A 760 27.51 -21.32 40.09
N MET A 761 27.19 -21.87 41.24
CA MET A 761 26.40 -21.23 42.27
C MET A 761 26.66 -21.85 43.65
N ARG A 762 26.22 -21.14 44.67
CA ARG A 762 26.18 -21.63 46.04
C ARG A 762 24.76 -21.65 46.56
N ALA A 763 24.32 -22.78 47.10
CA ALA A 763 23.01 -22.88 47.76
C ALA A 763 23.05 -23.97 48.81
N LEU A 764 22.24 -23.84 49.86
CA LEU A 764 22.15 -24.83 50.93
C LEU A 764 23.49 -25.18 51.57
N ASP A 765 24.38 -24.20 51.70
CA ASP A 765 25.76 -24.32 52.17
C ASP A 765 26.62 -25.28 51.34
N ALA A 766 26.31 -25.44 50.05
CA ALA A 766 27.02 -26.31 49.12
C ALA A 766 27.37 -25.55 47.83
N ASP A 767 28.53 -25.91 47.25
CA ASP A 767 28.90 -25.43 45.92
C ASP A 767 28.28 -26.33 44.85
N MET A 768 27.67 -25.68 43.86
CA MET A 768 26.94 -26.37 42.81
C MET A 768 27.43 -25.95 41.44
N LYS A 769 27.53 -26.91 40.51
CA LYS A 769 27.67 -26.66 39.08
C LYS A 769 26.49 -27.34 38.38
N ALA A 770 25.94 -26.62 37.40
CA ALA A 770 24.77 -27.09 36.69
C ALA A 770 24.86 -26.81 35.18
N VAL A 771 24.39 -27.76 34.41
CA VAL A 771 24.00 -27.56 33.00
C VAL A 771 22.53 -27.93 32.90
N MET A 772 21.71 -27.11 32.29
CA MET A 772 20.29 -27.36 32.16
C MET A 772 19.82 -27.08 30.72
N VAL A 773 18.86 -27.82 30.24
CA VAL A 773 18.22 -27.60 28.99
C VAL A 773 16.70 -27.73 29.15
N TYR A 774 15.98 -26.76 28.57
CA TYR A 774 14.53 -26.78 28.46
C TYR A 774 14.15 -26.48 27.02
N LYS A 775 13.30 -27.27 26.38
CA LYS A 775 12.82 -27.07 25.03
C LYS A 775 11.31 -27.25 24.99
N ALA A 776 10.61 -26.23 24.49
CA ALA A 776 9.20 -26.30 24.23
C ALA A 776 8.87 -25.42 22.98
N GLY A 777 8.52 -26.08 21.89
CA GLY A 777 8.13 -25.45 20.63
C GLY A 777 6.63 -25.43 20.41
N SER A 778 5.86 -26.07 21.29
CA SER A 778 4.41 -26.09 21.27
C SER A 778 3.86 -26.30 22.67
N PRO A 779 2.60 -25.91 22.96
CA PRO A 779 2.00 -26.13 24.29
C PRO A 779 1.66 -27.61 24.60
N ARG A 780 1.88 -28.53 23.66
CA ARG A 780 1.49 -29.95 23.78
C ARG A 780 2.49 -30.84 24.50
N GLY A 781 3.72 -30.36 24.64
CA GLY A 781 4.79 -31.11 25.32
C GLY A 781 6.13 -30.45 25.12
N GLY A 782 7.05 -30.77 26.05
CA GLY A 782 8.40 -30.24 26.07
C GLY A 782 9.45 -31.31 26.38
N TYR A 783 10.67 -30.87 26.51
CA TYR A 783 11.81 -31.66 26.95
C TYR A 783 12.59 -30.87 27.99
N ALA A 784 12.97 -31.52 29.08
CA ALA A 784 13.86 -30.95 30.09
C ALA A 784 14.98 -31.89 30.39
N GLY A 785 16.15 -31.33 30.68
CA GLY A 785 17.30 -32.09 31.15
C GLY A 785 18.22 -31.24 32.02
N PHE A 786 18.92 -31.87 32.90
CA PHE A 786 19.89 -31.20 33.75
C PHE A 786 21.05 -32.12 34.09
N ASP A 787 22.22 -31.51 34.35
CA ASP A 787 23.40 -32.16 34.95
C ASP A 787 23.84 -31.30 36.13
N PHE A 788 23.61 -31.78 37.35
CA PHE A 788 24.03 -31.14 38.60
C PHE A 788 25.24 -31.83 39.22
N LYS A 789 26.19 -31.06 39.62
CA LYS A 789 27.35 -31.50 40.45
C LYS A 789 27.38 -30.68 41.72
N ILE A 790 26.99 -31.28 42.81
CA ILE A 790 26.85 -30.64 44.12
C ILE A 790 27.94 -31.17 45.03
N ARG A 791 28.67 -30.27 45.68
CA ARG A 791 29.75 -30.61 46.56
C ARG A 791 29.45 -30.20 48.00
N ASN A 792 29.66 -31.13 48.93
CA ASN A 792 29.57 -30.87 50.37
C ASN A 792 28.15 -30.46 50.83
N ILE A 793 27.08 -31.05 50.27
CA ILE A 793 25.70 -30.79 50.65
C ILE A 793 25.26 -31.67 51.82
N ASN A 794 24.48 -31.09 52.73
CA ASN A 794 23.83 -31.88 53.78
C ASN A 794 22.72 -32.75 53.16
N ILE A 795 22.66 -34.07 53.54
CA ILE A 795 21.71 -34.99 52.97
C ILE A 795 20.24 -34.53 53.10
N ALA A 796 19.84 -34.04 54.27
CA ALA A 796 18.50 -33.57 54.50
C ALA A 796 18.16 -32.42 53.53
N LYS A 797 19.08 -31.44 53.37
CA LYS A 797 18.92 -30.33 52.42
C LYS A 797 18.97 -30.81 50.98
N LEU A 798 19.71 -31.87 50.66
CA LEU A 798 19.72 -32.48 49.33
C LEU A 798 18.36 -33.06 48.96
N VAL A 799 17.73 -33.80 49.86
CA VAL A 799 16.42 -34.42 49.64
C VAL A 799 15.34 -33.36 49.51
N ASP A 800 15.41 -32.30 50.30
CA ASP A 800 14.50 -31.16 50.15
C ASP A 800 14.71 -30.40 48.83
N PHE A 801 15.94 -30.38 48.30
CA PHE A 801 16.28 -29.78 47.03
C PHE A 801 15.83 -30.60 45.83
N VAL A 802 15.92 -31.93 45.93
CA VAL A 802 15.52 -32.89 44.88
C VAL A 802 14.49 -33.88 45.47
N PRO A 803 13.20 -33.45 45.57
CA PRO A 803 12.16 -34.30 46.20
C PRO A 803 11.98 -35.68 45.52
N ALA A 804 12.31 -35.80 44.22
CA ALA A 804 12.32 -37.05 43.51
C ALA A 804 13.28 -38.10 44.11
N LEU A 805 14.28 -37.71 44.91
CA LEU A 805 15.17 -38.60 45.58
C LEU A 805 14.44 -39.47 46.61
N ASP A 806 13.34 -39.00 47.19
CA ASP A 806 12.50 -39.82 48.07
C ASP A 806 11.92 -41.04 47.38
N THR A 807 11.62 -40.93 46.08
CA THR A 807 11.09 -42.00 45.26
C THR A 807 12.24 -42.88 44.69
N ILE A 808 13.35 -42.27 44.28
CA ILE A 808 14.46 -42.95 43.59
C ILE A 808 15.39 -43.64 44.60
N VAL A 809 15.67 -43.00 45.72
CA VAL A 809 16.56 -43.56 46.80
C VAL A 809 15.93 -43.24 48.16
N PRO A 810 14.80 -43.90 48.54
CA PRO A 810 14.07 -43.64 49.77
C PRO A 810 14.92 -43.72 51.05
N MET A 811 15.90 -44.61 51.06
CA MET A 811 16.79 -44.79 52.17
C MET A 811 17.73 -43.62 52.47
N LEU A 812 17.84 -42.61 51.52
CA LEU A 812 18.76 -41.53 51.68
C LEU A 812 18.39 -40.64 52.89
N ARG A 813 17.13 -40.53 53.25
CA ARG A 813 16.66 -39.79 54.45
C ARG A 813 17.13 -40.39 55.75
N SER A 814 17.46 -41.66 55.72
CA SER A 814 17.94 -42.34 56.91
C SER A 814 19.40 -42.01 57.25
N PHE A 815 20.11 -41.31 56.41
CA PHE A 815 21.48 -40.89 56.61
C PHE A 815 21.59 -39.43 57.00
N LYS A 816 22.48 -39.09 57.92
CA LYS A 816 22.87 -37.74 58.32
C LYS A 816 24.36 -37.55 57.97
N GLY A 817 24.65 -36.39 57.36
CA GLY A 817 25.97 -36.05 56.93
C GLY A 817 26.01 -35.21 55.69
N ARG A 818 27.22 -35.04 55.17
CA ARG A 818 27.43 -34.29 53.93
C ARG A 818 27.93 -35.21 52.84
N VAL A 819 27.41 -34.94 51.61
CA VAL A 819 27.74 -35.77 50.46
C VAL A 819 28.13 -34.91 49.24
N MET A 820 28.85 -35.52 48.34
CA MET A 820 28.93 -35.13 46.94
C MET A 820 27.81 -35.81 46.17
N PHE A 821 27.10 -35.04 45.37
CA PHE A 821 25.97 -35.52 44.61
C PHE A 821 26.12 -35.08 43.14
N ASP A 822 26.26 -36.03 42.24
CA ASP A 822 26.30 -35.81 40.81
C ASP A 822 25.09 -36.46 40.19
N VAL A 823 24.28 -35.71 39.39
CA VAL A 823 23.10 -36.23 38.73
C VAL A 823 22.96 -35.63 37.36
N ALA A 824 22.88 -36.47 36.35
CA ALA A 824 22.44 -36.09 35.03
C ALA A 824 21.08 -36.77 34.79
N ALA A 825 20.09 -36.00 34.33
CA ALA A 825 18.76 -36.52 34.03
C ALA A 825 18.14 -35.80 32.82
N ASP A 826 17.33 -36.51 32.06
CA ASP A 826 16.48 -35.95 31.02
C ASP A 826 15.14 -36.66 30.95
N ALA A 827 14.11 -35.90 30.54
CA ALA A 827 12.77 -36.45 30.36
C ALA A 827 11.94 -35.58 29.36
N ARG A 828 10.87 -36.17 28.86
CA ARG A 828 9.82 -35.40 28.18
C ARG A 828 8.82 -34.87 29.19
N LEU A 829 8.28 -33.67 28.89
CA LEU A 829 7.25 -33.04 29.71
C LEU A 829 5.89 -33.11 28.98
N ASP A 830 4.81 -33.17 29.75
CA ASP A 830 3.45 -32.99 29.25
C ASP A 830 3.06 -31.50 29.17
N SER A 831 1.81 -31.19 28.84
CA SER A 831 1.30 -29.82 28.74
C SER A 831 1.26 -29.04 30.06
N ALA A 832 1.24 -29.76 31.18
CA ALA A 832 1.25 -29.24 32.55
C ALA A 832 2.66 -29.23 33.19
N MET A 833 3.71 -29.36 32.36
CA MET A 833 5.12 -29.46 32.78
C MET A 833 5.47 -30.70 33.64
N ASN A 834 4.59 -31.68 33.78
CA ASN A 834 4.90 -32.90 34.52
C ASN A 834 5.84 -33.79 33.71
N ILE A 835 6.75 -34.46 34.42
CA ILE A 835 7.66 -35.41 33.82
C ILE A 835 6.89 -36.64 33.35
N ARG A 836 7.03 -37.02 32.09
CA ARG A 836 6.53 -38.30 31.58
C ARG A 836 7.45 -39.44 32.05
N ILE A 837 7.08 -40.05 33.16
CA ILE A 837 7.86 -41.09 33.88
C ILE A 837 8.51 -42.12 32.93
N PRO A 838 7.81 -42.69 31.94
CA PRO A 838 8.44 -43.69 31.05
C PRO A 838 9.60 -43.13 30.22
N THR A 839 9.75 -41.81 30.15
CA THR A 839 10.81 -41.16 29.37
C THR A 839 11.96 -40.67 30.24
N LEU A 840 11.83 -40.79 31.55
CA LEU A 840 12.84 -40.35 32.49
C LEU A 840 14.08 -41.24 32.39
N ARG A 841 15.23 -40.61 32.19
CA ARG A 841 16.52 -41.25 32.28
C ARG A 841 17.39 -40.42 33.23
N SER A 842 18.12 -41.11 34.08
CA SER A 842 19.02 -40.46 35.02
C SER A 842 20.24 -41.29 35.30
N ALA A 843 21.37 -40.67 35.54
CA ALA A 843 22.63 -41.24 36.04
C ALA A 843 23.03 -40.46 37.30
N ILE A 844 23.04 -41.10 38.43
CA ILE A 844 23.21 -40.50 39.72
C ILE A 844 24.45 -41.11 40.38
N HIS A 845 25.28 -40.27 41.04
CA HIS A 845 26.37 -40.69 41.91
C HIS A 845 26.32 -39.89 43.21
N ILE A 846 26.29 -40.63 44.31
CA ILE A 846 26.29 -40.11 45.67
C ILE A 846 27.53 -40.63 46.39
N LYS A 847 28.36 -39.70 46.87
CA LYS A 847 29.52 -40.07 47.64
C LYS A 847 29.58 -39.27 48.94
N GLY A 848 29.74 -39.93 50.04
CA GLY A 848 29.88 -39.34 51.38
C GLY A 848 30.84 -40.08 52.27
N ASP A 849 31.53 -39.32 53.09
CA ASP A 849 32.46 -39.85 54.08
C ASP A 849 31.88 -39.56 55.47
N SER A 850 32.04 -40.50 56.41
CA SER A 850 31.57 -40.35 57.79
C SER A 850 30.07 -40.07 57.92
N LEU A 851 29.25 -40.79 57.17
CA LEU A 851 27.80 -40.69 57.27
C LEU A 851 27.25 -41.43 58.51
N VAL A 852 26.32 -40.74 59.17
CA VAL A 852 25.62 -41.35 60.34
C VAL A 852 24.27 -41.84 59.92
N LEU A 853 23.98 -43.12 60.14
CA LEU A 853 22.65 -43.70 59.95
C LEU A 853 21.78 -43.30 61.16
N MET A 854 20.66 -42.63 60.87
CA MET A 854 19.66 -42.38 61.93
C MET A 854 18.76 -43.57 62.11
N ASP A 855 18.31 -43.85 63.37
CA ASP A 855 17.39 -44.95 63.67
C ASP A 855 16.12 -44.87 62.80
N GLY A 856 16.00 -45.80 61.85
CA GLY A 856 14.79 -45.99 61.06
C GLY A 856 14.26 -47.42 61.38
N GLU A 857 12.96 -47.62 61.37
CA GLU A 857 12.31 -48.94 61.63
C GLU A 857 12.87 -50.00 60.73
N THR A 858 13.17 -49.73 59.50
CA THR A 858 13.75 -50.68 58.55
C THR A 858 15.15 -51.06 58.91
N PHE A 859 15.98 -50.19 59.48
CA PHE A 859 17.31 -50.52 59.93
C PHE A 859 17.28 -51.28 61.28
N ALA A 860 16.32 -50.92 62.12
CA ALA A 860 16.14 -51.67 63.40
C ALA A 860 15.79 -53.12 63.12
N GLU A 861 14.98 -53.44 62.11
CA GLU A 861 14.70 -54.85 61.75
C GLU A 861 15.94 -55.57 61.15
N ILE A 862 16.67 -54.89 60.26
CA ILE A 862 17.91 -55.39 59.67
C ILE A 862 18.96 -55.59 60.77
N SER A 863 19.08 -54.66 61.70
CA SER A 863 20.00 -54.71 62.86
C SER A 863 19.72 -55.91 63.78
N LYS A 864 18.41 -56.15 64.06
CA LYS A 864 17.99 -57.29 64.82
C LYS A 864 18.35 -58.60 64.11
N MET A 865 18.11 -58.65 62.82
CA MET A 865 18.37 -59.85 62.01
C MET A 865 19.86 -60.16 61.83
N LEU A 866 20.71 -59.12 61.87
CA LEU A 866 22.16 -59.23 61.69
C LEU A 866 22.94 -59.18 62.99
N MET A 867 22.29 -59.15 64.21
CA MET A 867 22.90 -59.12 65.55
C MET A 867 23.88 -57.88 65.72
N PHE A 868 23.53 -56.71 65.21
CA PHE A 868 24.32 -55.53 65.48
C PHE A 868 24.15 -55.12 66.95
N LYS A 869 25.29 -54.91 67.69
CA LYS A 869 25.25 -54.35 69.05
C LYS A 869 24.76 -52.90 68.96
N ASN A 870 23.72 -52.49 69.70
CA ASN A 870 23.20 -51.19 69.81
C ASN A 870 24.27 -50.13 70.13
N LYS A 871 24.79 -49.43 69.16
CA LYS A 871 25.54 -48.18 69.32
C LYS A 871 24.61 -47.02 69.11
N LYS A 872 24.79 -45.96 69.90
CA LYS A 872 23.90 -44.71 69.74
C LYS A 872 24.06 -43.99 68.42
N GLU A 873 25.15 -44.24 67.66
CA GLU A 873 25.41 -43.73 66.37
C GLU A 873 26.15 -44.71 65.47
N ASN A 874 25.62 -45.05 64.32
CA ASN A 874 26.26 -45.88 63.33
C ASN A 874 26.91 -44.97 62.24
N VAL A 875 28.24 -44.87 62.34
CA VAL A 875 29.02 -44.07 61.39
C VAL A 875 29.53 -44.98 60.28
N PHE A 876 29.29 -44.68 59.06
CA PHE A 876 29.85 -45.32 57.87
C PHE A 876 31.11 -44.60 57.45
N ASP A 877 32.21 -45.30 57.21
CA ASP A 877 33.47 -44.65 56.81
C ASP A 877 33.39 -43.93 55.49
N SER A 878 32.88 -44.57 54.48
CA SER A 878 32.70 -43.97 53.16
C SER A 878 31.65 -44.77 52.39
N ILE A 879 30.69 -44.05 51.77
CA ILE A 879 29.68 -44.65 50.89
C ILE A 879 29.79 -43.98 49.51
N SER A 880 29.81 -44.84 48.47
CA SER A 880 29.76 -44.39 47.05
C SER A 880 28.69 -45.19 46.33
N VAL A 881 27.60 -44.55 45.96
CA VAL A 881 26.44 -45.19 45.35
C VAL A 881 26.28 -44.69 43.93
N ASN A 882 26.16 -45.62 42.98
CA ASN A 882 25.77 -45.32 41.59
C ASN A 882 24.35 -45.82 41.38
N VAL A 883 23.53 -44.96 40.75
CA VAL A 883 22.16 -45.25 40.42
C VAL A 883 21.89 -44.83 38.97
N THR A 884 21.15 -45.63 38.25
CA THR A 884 20.63 -45.27 36.94
C THR A 884 19.12 -45.45 36.88
N VAL A 885 18.46 -44.54 36.15
CA VAL A 885 17.02 -44.65 35.88
C VAL A 885 16.84 -44.76 34.36
N HIS A 886 16.21 -45.82 33.95
CA HIS A 886 15.92 -46.07 32.53
C HIS A 886 14.65 -46.91 32.39
N ASP A 887 13.79 -46.59 31.43
CA ASP A 887 12.56 -47.33 31.12
C ASP A 887 11.67 -47.63 32.35
N GLY A 888 11.54 -46.62 33.23
CA GLY A 888 10.72 -46.76 34.42
C GLY A 888 11.34 -47.61 35.56
N ASN A 889 12.59 -48.05 35.41
CA ASN A 889 13.31 -48.83 36.40
C ASN A 889 14.51 -48.04 36.99
N VAL A 890 14.66 -48.09 38.28
CA VAL A 890 15.79 -47.60 39.05
C VAL A 890 16.70 -48.74 39.38
N THR A 891 17.95 -48.70 38.90
CA THR A 891 18.97 -49.68 39.22
C THR A 891 19.98 -49.08 40.21
N VAL A 892 20.03 -49.56 41.44
CA VAL A 892 21.03 -49.22 42.41
C VAL A 892 22.13 -50.27 42.30
N TYR A 893 23.26 -49.84 41.74
CA TYR A 893 24.37 -50.72 41.55
C TYR A 893 24.98 -51.13 42.89
N PRO A 894 25.52 -52.37 43.01
CA PRO A 894 26.13 -52.84 44.25
C PRO A 894 27.23 -51.88 44.76
N PHE A 895 27.07 -51.36 45.96
CA PHE A 895 28.03 -50.51 46.65
C PHE A 895 28.40 -51.09 48.00
N LEU A 896 29.60 -50.72 48.46
CA LEU A 896 30.14 -51.16 49.70
C LEU A 896 29.65 -50.32 50.85
N VAL A 897 29.25 -50.97 51.92
CA VAL A 897 28.89 -50.40 53.22
C VAL A 897 29.75 -51.01 54.28
N GLU A 898 30.54 -50.21 54.98
CA GLU A 898 31.40 -50.67 56.06
C GLU A 898 30.99 -49.99 57.38
N ILE A 899 30.71 -50.77 58.35
CA ILE A 899 30.37 -50.36 59.72
C ILE A 899 31.13 -51.21 60.70
N ASP A 900 32.05 -50.64 61.39
CA ASP A 900 32.86 -51.38 62.43
C ASP A 900 33.44 -52.66 61.86
N ARG A 901 32.97 -53.81 62.29
CA ARG A 901 33.43 -55.19 61.93
C ARG A 901 32.65 -55.76 60.69
N TYR A 902 31.59 -55.07 60.22
CA TYR A 902 30.80 -55.55 59.20
C TYR A 902 31.13 -54.87 57.85
N LYS A 903 31.13 -55.67 56.81
CA LYS A 903 31.28 -55.23 55.44
C LYS A 903 30.18 -55.86 54.62
N ALA A 904 29.35 -55.07 54.04
CA ALA A 904 28.23 -55.51 53.23
C ALA A 904 28.20 -54.81 51.84
N ALA A 905 27.77 -55.54 50.83
CA ALA A 905 27.47 -54.96 49.54
C ALA A 905 25.94 -54.90 49.36
N VAL A 906 25.44 -53.70 49.08
CA VAL A 906 24.01 -53.43 48.93
C VAL A 906 23.76 -53.01 47.50
N GLY A 907 22.71 -53.58 46.87
CA GLY A 907 22.28 -53.14 45.51
C GLY A 907 20.90 -53.75 45.16
N GLY A 908 20.30 -53.32 44.10
CA GLY A 908 19.02 -53.86 43.70
C GLY A 908 18.31 -52.96 42.57
N GLU A 909 17.13 -53.33 42.33
CA GLU A 909 16.31 -52.69 41.34
C GLU A 909 14.94 -52.25 41.93
N GLN A 910 14.42 -51.10 41.47
CA GLN A 910 13.15 -50.60 41.93
C GLN A 910 12.41 -50.05 40.75
N GLY A 911 11.14 -50.42 40.58
CA GLY A 911 10.24 -49.76 39.64
C GLY A 911 9.85 -48.37 40.14
N LEU A 912 9.58 -47.45 39.23
CA LEU A 912 9.00 -46.13 39.57
C LEU A 912 7.56 -46.26 40.13
N ASP A 913 7.00 -47.48 40.11
CA ASP A 913 5.75 -47.87 40.78
C ASP A 913 5.97 -48.18 42.27
N MET A 914 7.17 -47.94 42.80
CA MET A 914 7.59 -48.15 44.17
C MET A 914 7.77 -49.61 44.59
N ASN A 915 7.67 -50.60 43.67
CA ASN A 915 8.01 -51.97 43.90
C ASN A 915 9.54 -52.16 43.80
N PHE A 916 10.15 -52.76 44.76
CA PHE A 916 11.62 -52.95 44.84
C PHE A 916 12.06 -54.39 45.14
N ASN A 917 13.31 -54.69 44.72
CA ASN A 917 14.00 -55.91 44.99
C ASN A 917 15.48 -55.58 45.26
N TYR A 918 15.78 -55.42 46.55
CA TYR A 918 17.14 -55.15 47.01
C TYR A 918 17.76 -56.38 47.57
N HIS A 919 19.08 -56.42 47.47
CA HIS A 919 19.87 -57.46 48.02
C HIS A 919 21.04 -56.95 48.85
N ILE A 920 21.17 -57.42 50.12
CA ILE A 920 22.28 -57.07 50.97
C ILE A 920 23.16 -58.35 51.08
N SER A 921 24.38 -58.26 50.57
CA SER A 921 25.37 -59.34 50.69
C SER A 921 26.34 -59.05 51.85
N ILE A 922 26.34 -59.85 52.91
CA ILE A 922 27.26 -59.70 54.00
C ILE A 922 28.59 -60.38 53.60
N LEU A 923 29.63 -59.53 53.37
CA LEU A 923 30.95 -59.92 52.88
C LEU A 923 31.91 -60.22 54.04
N LYS A 924 31.80 -59.53 55.19
CA LYS A 924 32.57 -59.66 56.40
C LYS A 924 31.62 -59.42 57.58
N SER A 925 31.64 -60.33 58.57
CA SER A 925 30.89 -60.22 59.78
C SER A 925 31.56 -61.11 60.87
N PRO A 926 31.20 -60.96 62.11
CA PRO A 926 31.64 -61.90 63.16
C PRO A 926 31.08 -63.30 62.92
N LEU A 927 30.14 -63.55 62.05
CA LEU A 927 29.59 -64.86 61.74
C LEU A 927 30.55 -65.64 60.81
N PRO A 928 30.64 -67.00 60.91
CA PRO A 928 31.56 -67.79 60.13
C PRO A 928 31.16 -68.04 58.69
N PHE A 929 30.02 -67.49 58.21
CA PHE A 929 29.53 -67.65 56.89
C PHE A 929 29.09 -66.31 56.22
N LYS A 930 29.15 -66.23 54.89
CA LYS A 930 28.67 -65.14 54.13
C LYS A 930 27.21 -65.34 53.82
N ALA A 931 26.34 -64.46 54.30
CA ALA A 931 24.89 -64.53 54.10
C ALA A 931 24.43 -63.36 53.19
N GLY A 932 23.26 -63.51 52.57
CA GLY A 932 22.57 -62.51 51.84
C GLY A 932 21.17 -62.29 52.39
N VAL A 933 20.67 -61.09 52.31
CA VAL A 933 19.27 -60.73 52.62
C VAL A 933 18.65 -60.15 51.38
N ASN A 934 17.59 -60.77 50.90
CA ASN A 934 16.75 -60.16 49.86
C ASN A 934 15.61 -59.39 50.51
N ILE A 935 15.38 -58.15 50.05
CA ILE A 935 14.31 -57.27 50.50
C ILE A 935 13.46 -56.93 49.28
N SER A 936 12.22 -57.36 49.28
CA SER A 936 11.34 -57.17 48.13
C SER A 936 9.94 -56.73 48.56
N GLY A 937 9.21 -56.07 47.65
CA GLY A 937 7.85 -55.53 47.86
C GLY A 937 7.78 -54.06 47.67
N ASN A 938 7.02 -53.36 48.48
CA ASN A 938 6.90 -51.92 48.53
C ASN A 938 7.08 -51.43 49.99
N LEU A 939 7.13 -50.15 50.25
CA LEU A 939 7.36 -49.54 51.58
C LEU A 939 6.31 -49.99 52.61
N ASP A 940 5.07 -50.31 52.19
CA ASP A 940 3.96 -50.70 53.05
C ASP A 940 3.97 -52.22 53.36
N LYS A 941 4.58 -53.01 52.47
CA LYS A 941 4.63 -54.49 52.59
C LYS A 941 5.99 -55.01 52.17
N MET A 942 6.98 -54.93 53.08
CA MET A 942 8.35 -55.47 52.85
C MET A 942 8.41 -56.94 53.20
N LYS A 943 9.08 -57.71 52.33
CA LYS A 943 9.37 -59.11 52.53
C LYS A 943 10.88 -59.28 52.61
N PHE A 944 11.33 -59.93 53.74
CA PHE A 944 12.72 -60.23 53.93
C PHE A 944 12.95 -61.73 53.74
N ARG A 945 14.00 -62.07 53.00
CA ARG A 945 14.36 -63.48 52.77
C ARG A 945 15.87 -63.68 52.88
N ILE A 946 16.35 -64.53 53.80
CA ILE A 946 17.76 -64.84 53.92
C ILE A 946 18.15 -65.83 52.80
N GLY A 947 19.36 -65.62 52.23
CA GLY A 947 19.91 -66.44 51.15
C GLY A 947 21.42 -66.30 51.04
N LYS A 948 21.98 -66.71 49.90
CA LYS A 948 23.41 -66.59 49.63
C LYS A 948 23.79 -65.13 49.24
N ALA A 949 24.98 -64.70 49.63
CA ALA A 949 25.52 -63.40 49.21
C ALA A 949 25.73 -63.37 47.69
N LYS A 950 24.97 -62.51 47.00
CA LYS A 950 24.98 -62.33 45.51
C LYS A 950 26.14 -61.46 45.03
N TYR A 951 26.55 -60.48 45.83
CA TYR A 951 27.48 -59.40 45.40
C TYR A 951 28.92 -59.59 45.83
N LYS A 952 29.40 -60.83 45.89
CA LYS A 952 30.77 -61.17 46.38
C LYS A 952 31.86 -60.49 45.56
N ASP A 953 31.70 -60.46 44.24
CA ASP A 953 32.65 -59.93 43.27
C ASP A 953 32.24 -58.59 42.72
N ALA A 954 31.06 -58.08 43.10
CA ALA A 954 30.50 -56.83 42.57
C ALA A 954 31.15 -55.56 43.13
N VAL A 955 31.87 -55.66 44.21
CA VAL A 955 32.59 -54.57 44.91
C VAL A 955 34.11 -54.65 44.75
N THR A 956 34.62 -55.46 43.82
CA THR A 956 36.03 -55.45 43.42
C THR A 956 36.36 -54.15 42.69
N PRO A 957 37.62 -53.63 42.73
CA PRO A 957 37.96 -52.37 42.03
C PRO A 957 37.61 -52.40 40.55
N ALA A 958 37.79 -53.54 39.89
CA ALA A 958 37.41 -53.65 38.45
C ALA A 958 35.88 -53.63 38.22
N ALA A 959 35.08 -54.20 39.15
CA ALA A 959 33.64 -54.14 39.08
C ALA A 959 33.11 -52.72 39.36
N VAL A 960 33.63 -52.04 40.36
CA VAL A 960 33.32 -50.64 40.68
C VAL A 960 33.68 -49.76 39.51
N HIS A 961 34.85 -49.92 38.90
CA HIS A 961 35.25 -49.11 37.72
C HIS A 961 34.30 -49.36 36.54
N ARG A 962 33.79 -50.57 36.29
CA ARG A 962 32.80 -50.83 35.22
C ARG A 962 31.49 -50.13 35.50
N VAL A 963 30.99 -50.18 36.74
CA VAL A 963 29.77 -49.49 37.16
C VAL A 963 29.92 -47.97 37.01
N ASP A 964 31.04 -47.42 37.50
CA ASP A 964 31.32 -45.95 37.28
C ASP A 964 31.36 -45.63 35.82
N SER A 965 32.01 -46.43 34.97
CA SER A 965 32.05 -46.20 33.51
C SER A 965 30.66 -46.28 32.89
N THR A 966 29.82 -47.26 33.30
CA THR A 966 28.44 -47.39 32.79
C THR A 966 27.60 -46.16 33.13
N ARG A 967 27.63 -45.74 34.41
CA ARG A 967 26.93 -44.54 34.85
C ARG A 967 27.46 -43.29 34.16
N MET A 968 28.79 -43.14 34.05
CA MET A 968 29.41 -42.00 33.36
C MET A 968 29.04 -41.97 31.89
N ASN A 969 29.01 -43.12 31.19
CA ASN A 969 28.60 -43.20 29.79
C ASN A 969 27.16 -42.74 29.61
N MET A 970 26.26 -43.19 30.50
CA MET A 970 24.85 -42.78 30.49
C MET A 970 24.72 -41.26 30.78
N GLY A 971 25.44 -40.73 31.78
CA GLY A 971 25.49 -39.30 32.08
C GLY A 971 25.98 -38.50 30.87
N ASN A 972 27.08 -38.93 30.25
CA ASN A 972 27.60 -38.28 29.03
C ASN A 972 26.62 -38.35 27.87
N GLU A 973 25.90 -39.45 27.71
CA GLU A 973 24.86 -39.57 26.69
C GLU A 973 23.72 -38.56 26.92
N ILE A 974 23.27 -38.42 28.18
CA ILE A 974 22.24 -37.46 28.58
C ILE A 974 22.73 -36.02 28.25
N VAL A 975 23.96 -35.65 28.68
CA VAL A 975 24.52 -34.31 28.39
C VAL A 975 24.73 -34.09 26.90
N ASN A 976 25.16 -35.09 26.13
CA ASN A 976 25.28 -34.98 24.67
C ASN A 976 23.92 -34.81 23.98
N ARG A 977 22.83 -35.33 24.59
CA ARG A 977 21.49 -35.01 24.11
C ARG A 977 21.13 -33.55 24.30
N PHE A 978 21.54 -32.89 25.38
CA PHE A 978 21.33 -31.47 25.58
C PHE A 978 21.85 -30.67 24.39
N ARG A 979 23.09 -30.94 23.98
CA ARG A 979 23.69 -30.29 22.80
C ARG A 979 22.91 -30.53 21.52
N ARG A 980 22.41 -31.74 21.27
CA ARG A 980 21.58 -32.06 20.11
C ARG A 980 20.25 -31.33 20.13
N VAL A 981 19.63 -31.22 21.29
CA VAL A 981 18.36 -30.49 21.48
C VAL A 981 18.54 -28.99 21.18
N VAL A 982 19.62 -28.39 21.67
CA VAL A 982 19.95 -26.97 21.44
C VAL A 982 20.25 -26.70 19.96
N LEU A 983 20.91 -27.62 19.27
CA LEU A 983 21.18 -27.53 17.83
C LEU A 983 19.95 -27.77 16.94
N GLY A 984 18.78 -27.96 17.52
CA GLY A 984 17.54 -28.21 16.78
C GLY A 984 17.37 -29.63 16.23
N ARG A 985 18.28 -30.54 16.54
CA ARG A 985 18.16 -31.97 16.15
C ARG A 985 17.21 -32.67 17.13
N GLN A 986 16.27 -33.46 16.61
CA GLN A 986 15.38 -34.22 17.49
C GLN A 986 16.20 -35.21 18.31
N PRO A 987 15.95 -35.35 19.62
CA PRO A 987 16.50 -36.42 20.40
C PRO A 987 15.89 -37.76 19.87
N ARG A 988 16.73 -38.62 19.32
CA ARG A 988 16.33 -39.99 18.97
C ARG A 988 16.05 -40.79 20.22
#